data_01a9b343d5f7742f4abaeecb194aa44b
#
_entry.id   01a9b343d5f7742f4abaeecb194aa44b
#
_cell.length_a   1.000
_cell.length_b   1.000
_cell.length_c   1.000
_cell.angle_alpha   90.00
_cell.angle_beta   90.00
_cell.angle_gamma   90.00
#
_symmetry.space_group_name_H-M   'P 1'
#
loop_
_entity.id
_entity.type
_entity.pdbx_description
1 polymer ?
#
loop_
_entity_poly.entity_id
_entity_poly.type
_entity_poly.pdbx_seq_one_letter_code
_entity_poly.pdbx_strand_id
1 'polypeptide(L)'
;MDTPSFEPAMGSRPLQSTSGTTPVRARVALVGVHGFGTHHLHNLERLAADGMVELVAVADPNPPAAGGLPGTTAVHSTLDELLAADHRPDIIIVATPIQTHAPLALSVLASHADLYLEKPPVASMADFLRLQEAASATGRSVQVGFQSLGSHALAVLEQLAAGNSTADFPGIGTLKGISATGRWVRDRAYYKRSRWAGKRSLDGVDVVDGVATNPLAHAIATALRIAGAREPHDLASVETDLYRANDIEADDTSVIRLRTASGLPITCALTLCSAESVEPYITLQGTNGTAVFHYTEDRVAVTTEAGESSRVFGRDDLTGNLIEHLATGVPLISPLQHSGAFMRVVEAIRTAEPPQPISPDFVEWVGTGQQAHAVIPGIQDAVERATHAHATFAELGLPWARQATTNTEPLFANGPSDTVLRNGSGLESWLSPRPYLHPVSTPSGTVVTDHLPSDHVWHLGAGFALQDVNGSNFWGGRSYRRSAGKYVDLMDHGRIEIAAAARAADHTALDLDWFGSDGSLLLQERRTFERTALTVRTWRLDIRTRLTAVVDASLGSPGSHGAPGSGYGGFFWRLPANASPRVFSSTADGESAVHGSVSPWLAWAGEFDAGPATLVFAAPRESADPWFVRCGGYPAVGSALAWDESVELAAGETLTRTNSVWISDGLLDPREIEDLVTAGRDDALVRKTSCP
;
A
#
# COMPACT_ATOMS: atom_id res chain seq x y z
N MET A 1 -18.91 -21.81 -21.72
CA MET A 1 -19.73 -20.61 -22.00
C MET A 1 -18.79 -19.44 -21.93
N ASP A 2 -18.80 -18.66 -22.97
CA ASP A 2 -17.77 -17.71 -23.33
C ASP A 2 -17.55 -16.65 -22.26
N THR A 3 -16.27 -16.35 -22.01
CA THR A 3 -15.85 -15.08 -21.45
C THR A 3 -16.56 -13.98 -22.26
N PRO A 4 -17.14 -12.93 -21.65
CA PRO A 4 -17.60 -11.81 -22.44
C PRO A 4 -16.42 -11.31 -23.27
N SER A 5 -16.53 -11.51 -24.56
CA SER A 5 -15.55 -11.06 -25.55
C SER A 5 -15.52 -9.53 -25.47
N PHE A 6 -14.36 -8.98 -25.14
CA PHE A 6 -14.04 -7.58 -25.37
C PHE A 6 -14.04 -7.35 -26.90
N GLU A 7 -15.21 -7.09 -27.49
CA GLU A 7 -15.27 -6.54 -28.84
C GLU A 7 -15.03 -5.02 -28.73
N PRO A 8 -13.96 -4.49 -29.33
CA PRO A 8 -13.70 -3.05 -29.31
C PRO A 8 -14.77 -2.36 -30.17
N ALA A 9 -15.46 -1.37 -29.57
CA ALA A 9 -16.31 -0.46 -30.34
C ALA A 9 -15.44 0.24 -31.41
N MET A 10 -15.77 0.03 -32.68
CA MET A 10 -15.06 0.61 -33.81
C MET A 10 -15.18 2.12 -33.84
N GLY A 11 -14.05 2.83 -33.74
CA GLY A 11 -13.94 4.26 -33.84
C GLY A 11 -12.51 4.74 -33.83
N SER A 12 -11.62 4.12 -34.63
CA SER A 12 -10.27 4.63 -34.81
C SER A 12 -10.28 5.85 -35.74
N ARG A 13 -9.75 6.97 -35.25
CA ARG A 13 -9.45 8.16 -36.06
C ARG A 13 -8.28 7.80 -37.00
N PRO A 14 -8.38 7.95 -38.34
CA PRO A 14 -7.24 7.70 -39.21
C PRO A 14 -6.13 8.72 -38.91
N LEU A 15 -4.91 8.24 -38.68
CA LEU A 15 -3.71 9.05 -38.56
C LEU A 15 -3.53 9.86 -39.85
N GLN A 16 -3.62 11.20 -39.77
CA GLN A 16 -3.27 12.08 -40.89
C GLN A 16 -1.75 12.11 -41.01
N SER A 17 -1.23 11.48 -42.04
CA SER A 17 0.19 11.54 -42.42
C SER A 17 0.56 12.93 -42.90
N THR A 18 1.41 13.62 -42.15
CA THR A 18 2.19 14.75 -42.65
C THR A 18 3.60 14.26 -42.96
N SER A 19 3.98 14.32 -44.22
CA SER A 19 5.28 14.05 -44.86
C SER A 19 5.56 12.61 -45.32
N GLY A 20 5.90 12.49 -46.61
CA GLY A 20 6.07 11.32 -47.42
C GLY A 20 7.29 10.43 -47.11
N THR A 21 7.31 9.81 -45.95
CA THR A 21 8.11 8.64 -45.61
C THR A 21 7.15 7.47 -45.43
N THR A 22 7.39 6.34 -46.10
CA THR A 22 6.66 5.07 -45.87
C THR A 22 6.69 4.81 -44.36
N PRO A 23 5.54 4.56 -43.70
CA PRO A 23 5.53 4.29 -42.25
C PRO A 23 6.40 3.06 -41.98
N VAL A 24 7.39 3.19 -41.13
CA VAL A 24 8.24 2.05 -40.70
C VAL A 24 7.35 1.09 -39.93
N ARG A 25 7.14 -0.08 -40.48
CA ARG A 25 6.35 -1.15 -39.89
C ARG A 25 7.10 -1.71 -38.70
N ALA A 26 6.55 -1.64 -37.49
CA ALA A 26 7.19 -2.14 -36.29
C ALA A 26 7.28 -3.68 -36.33
N ARG A 27 8.45 -4.22 -36.00
CA ARG A 27 8.68 -5.68 -35.94
C ARG A 27 8.34 -6.16 -34.54
N VAL A 28 7.33 -7.01 -34.39
CA VAL A 28 6.81 -7.45 -33.10
C VAL A 28 7.03 -8.94 -32.92
N ALA A 29 7.44 -9.35 -31.73
CA ALA A 29 7.42 -10.74 -31.28
C ALA A 29 6.45 -10.93 -30.12
N LEU A 30 5.84 -12.11 -29.99
CA LEU A 30 4.91 -12.46 -28.92
C LEU A 30 5.41 -13.68 -28.15
N VAL A 31 5.48 -13.57 -26.82
CA VAL A 31 5.80 -14.65 -25.88
C VAL A 31 4.55 -15.03 -25.11
N GLY A 32 4.10 -16.29 -25.26
CA GLY A 32 2.81 -16.77 -24.77
C GLY A 32 1.68 -16.51 -25.78
N VAL A 33 1.26 -17.56 -26.50
CA VAL A 33 0.26 -17.47 -27.59
C VAL A 33 -1.12 -17.97 -27.18
N HIS A 34 -1.24 -18.56 -25.98
CA HIS A 34 -2.48 -19.11 -25.44
C HIS A 34 -3.13 -18.17 -24.41
N GLY A 35 -4.38 -18.45 -24.05
CA GLY A 35 -5.12 -17.61 -23.09
C GLY A 35 -5.21 -16.17 -23.59
N PHE A 36 -4.67 -15.20 -22.82
CA PHE A 36 -4.69 -13.80 -23.24
C PHE A 36 -3.78 -13.51 -24.45
N GLY A 37 -2.76 -14.33 -24.69
CA GLY A 37 -1.93 -14.26 -25.89
C GLY A 37 -2.73 -14.38 -27.20
N THR A 38 -3.86 -15.10 -27.20
CA THR A 38 -4.77 -15.17 -28.35
C THR A 38 -5.37 -13.80 -28.70
N HIS A 39 -5.69 -12.99 -27.70
CA HIS A 39 -6.18 -11.62 -27.92
C HIS A 39 -5.09 -10.73 -28.54
N HIS A 40 -3.83 -10.91 -28.11
CA HIS A 40 -2.70 -10.22 -28.75
C HIS A 40 -2.51 -10.65 -30.20
N LEU A 41 -2.65 -11.95 -30.54
CA LEU A 41 -2.57 -12.41 -31.94
C LEU A 41 -3.63 -11.71 -32.79
N HIS A 42 -4.90 -11.70 -32.37
CA HIS A 42 -5.97 -11.02 -33.11
C HIS A 42 -5.71 -9.49 -33.23
N ASN A 43 -5.20 -8.85 -32.19
CA ASN A 43 -4.85 -7.45 -32.26
C ASN A 43 -3.69 -7.18 -33.21
N LEU A 44 -2.67 -8.02 -33.18
CA LEU A 44 -1.53 -7.92 -34.12
C LEU A 44 -1.95 -8.18 -35.58
N GLU A 45 -2.90 -9.08 -35.83
CA GLU A 45 -3.50 -9.28 -37.17
C GLU A 45 -4.18 -8.00 -37.65
N ARG A 46 -4.98 -7.35 -36.80
CA ARG A 46 -5.63 -6.06 -37.09
C ARG A 46 -4.60 -4.97 -37.42
N LEU A 47 -3.61 -4.78 -36.51
CA LEU A 47 -2.56 -3.79 -36.72
C LEU A 47 -1.67 -4.08 -37.96
N ALA A 48 -1.49 -5.35 -38.29
CA ALA A 48 -0.78 -5.75 -39.53
C ALA A 48 -1.59 -5.42 -40.79
N ALA A 49 -2.91 -5.59 -40.74
CA ALA A 49 -3.80 -5.18 -41.83
C ALA A 49 -3.76 -3.66 -42.06
N ASP A 50 -3.63 -2.88 -40.96
CA ASP A 50 -3.46 -1.42 -41.00
C ASP A 50 -2.01 -1.01 -41.40
N GLY A 51 -1.11 -1.96 -41.63
CA GLY A 51 0.28 -1.73 -42.05
C GLY A 51 1.21 -1.24 -40.95
N MET A 52 0.78 -1.30 -39.68
CA MET A 52 1.52 -0.78 -38.52
C MET A 52 2.57 -1.77 -37.99
N VAL A 53 2.30 -3.07 -38.06
CA VAL A 53 3.18 -4.09 -37.48
C VAL A 53 3.48 -5.24 -38.45
N GLU A 54 4.57 -5.96 -38.14
CA GLU A 54 4.89 -7.28 -38.69
C GLU A 54 5.15 -8.24 -37.52
N LEU A 55 4.36 -9.33 -37.41
CA LEU A 55 4.63 -10.38 -36.44
C LEU A 55 5.77 -11.26 -36.98
N VAL A 56 6.97 -11.05 -36.44
CA VAL A 56 8.19 -11.71 -36.94
C VAL A 56 8.47 -13.04 -36.25
N ALA A 57 8.08 -13.19 -34.99
CA ALA A 57 8.30 -14.42 -34.21
C ALA A 57 7.29 -14.58 -33.07
N VAL A 58 7.07 -15.85 -32.69
CA VAL A 58 6.39 -16.19 -31.44
C VAL A 58 7.25 -17.18 -30.63
N ALA A 59 7.10 -17.15 -29.28
CA ALA A 59 7.70 -18.13 -28.41
C ALA A 59 6.66 -18.70 -27.44
N ASP A 60 6.48 -20.01 -27.43
CA ASP A 60 5.60 -20.74 -26.53
C ASP A 60 6.04 -22.19 -26.41
N PRO A 61 6.12 -22.80 -25.21
CA PRO A 61 6.45 -24.23 -25.07
C PRO A 61 5.49 -25.18 -25.84
N ASN A 62 4.26 -24.71 -26.07
CA ASN A 62 3.24 -25.44 -26.87
C ASN A 62 2.73 -24.54 -27.98
N PRO A 63 3.52 -24.35 -29.06
CA PRO A 63 3.16 -23.41 -30.12
C PRO A 63 1.87 -23.83 -30.85
N PRO A 64 1.14 -22.87 -31.47
CA PRO A 64 -0.07 -23.20 -32.20
C PRO A 64 0.21 -24.17 -33.35
N ALA A 65 -0.81 -24.92 -33.75
CA ALA A 65 -0.69 -25.85 -34.92
C ALA A 65 -0.30 -25.11 -36.21
N ALA A 66 0.38 -25.80 -37.10
CA ALA A 66 0.78 -25.24 -38.38
C ALA A 66 -0.44 -24.65 -39.14
N GLY A 67 -0.33 -23.40 -39.58
CA GLY A 67 -1.40 -22.62 -40.22
C GLY A 67 -2.19 -21.69 -39.34
N GLY A 68 -1.94 -21.68 -38.01
CA GLY A 68 -2.56 -20.74 -37.08
C GLY A 68 -1.86 -19.39 -36.93
N LEU A 69 -0.78 -19.15 -37.69
CA LEU A 69 0.01 -17.93 -37.73
C LEU A 69 0.28 -17.48 -39.15
N PRO A 70 0.56 -16.21 -39.44
CA PRO A 70 1.03 -15.72 -40.72
C PRO A 70 2.25 -16.53 -41.19
N GLY A 71 2.30 -16.94 -42.47
CA GLY A 71 3.29 -17.88 -43.00
C GLY A 71 4.77 -17.44 -42.90
N THR A 72 5.03 -16.18 -42.56
CA THR A 72 6.37 -15.62 -42.38
C THR A 72 6.81 -15.58 -40.89
N THR A 73 5.93 -15.93 -39.94
CA THR A 73 6.19 -15.87 -38.51
C THR A 73 7.05 -17.05 -38.06
N ALA A 74 8.21 -16.79 -37.51
CA ALA A 74 9.04 -17.81 -36.89
C ALA A 74 8.45 -18.31 -35.57
N VAL A 75 8.65 -19.60 -35.25
CA VAL A 75 8.12 -20.25 -34.07
C VAL A 75 9.26 -20.80 -33.22
N HIS A 76 9.31 -20.44 -31.95
CA HIS A 76 10.30 -20.86 -30.95
C HIS A 76 9.61 -21.48 -29.75
N SER A 77 10.33 -22.34 -29.01
CA SER A 77 9.82 -22.91 -27.76
C SER A 77 10.04 -21.99 -26.56
N THR A 78 11.06 -21.12 -26.61
CA THR A 78 11.46 -20.23 -25.52
C THR A 78 11.81 -18.83 -26.02
N LEU A 79 11.78 -17.85 -25.10
CA LEU A 79 12.26 -16.49 -25.38
C LEU A 79 13.76 -16.50 -25.73
N ASP A 80 14.56 -17.32 -25.04
CA ASP A 80 16.02 -17.39 -25.29
C ASP A 80 16.32 -17.84 -26.73
N GLU A 81 15.59 -18.83 -27.24
CA GLU A 81 15.70 -19.25 -28.66
C GLU A 81 15.31 -18.10 -29.61
N LEU A 82 14.23 -17.37 -29.27
CA LEU A 82 13.78 -16.23 -30.08
C LEU A 82 14.82 -15.11 -30.10
N LEU A 83 15.41 -14.78 -28.95
CA LEU A 83 16.45 -13.74 -28.82
C LEU A 83 17.79 -14.16 -29.49
N ALA A 84 18.10 -15.45 -29.50
CA ALA A 84 19.30 -15.98 -30.16
C ALA A 84 19.17 -15.98 -31.70
N ALA A 85 17.96 -15.93 -32.22
CA ALA A 85 17.68 -15.85 -33.66
C ALA A 85 17.76 -14.40 -34.15
N ASP A 86 18.15 -14.18 -35.42
CA ASP A 86 18.32 -12.81 -35.99
C ASP A 86 16.97 -12.20 -36.45
N HIS A 87 15.96 -12.26 -35.59
CA HIS A 87 14.63 -11.68 -35.91
C HIS A 87 14.58 -10.18 -35.65
N ARG A 88 15.38 -9.66 -34.72
CA ARG A 88 15.47 -8.24 -34.32
C ARG A 88 14.10 -7.56 -34.13
N PRO A 89 13.23 -8.04 -33.26
CA PRO A 89 11.98 -7.36 -32.98
C PRO A 89 12.24 -5.99 -32.34
N ASP A 90 11.46 -4.98 -32.74
CA ASP A 90 11.44 -3.66 -32.08
C ASP A 90 10.72 -3.75 -30.74
N ILE A 91 9.66 -4.57 -30.69
CA ILE A 91 8.79 -4.77 -29.51
C ILE A 91 8.65 -6.27 -29.24
N ILE A 92 8.78 -6.66 -27.96
CA ILE A 92 8.41 -7.99 -27.51
C ILE A 92 7.21 -7.86 -26.56
N ILE A 93 6.12 -8.58 -26.87
CA ILE A 93 4.95 -8.70 -26.00
C ILE A 93 5.12 -9.94 -25.14
N VAL A 94 5.01 -9.80 -23.79
CA VAL A 94 5.02 -10.91 -22.84
C VAL A 94 3.61 -11.09 -22.27
N ALA A 95 2.94 -12.18 -22.68
CA ALA A 95 1.57 -12.54 -22.30
C ALA A 95 1.50 -13.94 -21.69
N THR A 96 2.38 -14.21 -20.76
CA THR A 96 2.58 -15.49 -20.07
C THR A 96 1.98 -15.48 -18.65
N PRO A 97 1.97 -16.60 -17.91
CA PRO A 97 1.58 -16.59 -16.49
C PRO A 97 2.46 -15.66 -15.65
N ILE A 98 1.84 -14.96 -14.66
CA ILE A 98 2.47 -13.89 -13.90
C ILE A 98 3.83 -14.26 -13.27
N GLN A 99 3.98 -15.49 -12.77
CA GLN A 99 5.24 -15.95 -12.15
C GLN A 99 6.43 -15.99 -13.12
N THR A 100 6.16 -15.91 -14.42
CA THR A 100 7.20 -15.89 -15.47
C THR A 100 7.50 -14.48 -15.97
N HIS A 101 6.70 -13.47 -15.57
CA HIS A 101 6.84 -12.09 -16.05
C HIS A 101 8.20 -11.50 -15.71
N ALA A 102 8.64 -11.57 -14.45
CA ALA A 102 9.89 -10.96 -14.02
C ALA A 102 11.12 -11.48 -14.78
N PRO A 103 11.41 -12.79 -14.86
CA PRO A 103 12.56 -13.28 -15.60
C PRO A 103 12.49 -12.99 -17.10
N LEU A 104 11.30 -13.15 -17.72
CA LEU A 104 11.15 -12.88 -19.16
C LEU A 104 11.30 -11.39 -19.47
N ALA A 105 10.67 -10.51 -18.68
CA ALA A 105 10.79 -9.07 -18.84
C ALA A 105 12.23 -8.58 -18.69
N LEU A 106 12.98 -9.08 -17.70
CA LEU A 106 14.42 -8.76 -17.53
C LEU A 106 15.24 -9.21 -18.74
N SER A 107 14.97 -10.39 -19.31
CA SER A 107 15.65 -10.86 -20.52
C SER A 107 15.32 -9.97 -21.73
N VAL A 108 14.06 -9.52 -21.87
CA VAL A 108 13.68 -8.56 -22.91
C VAL A 108 14.40 -7.23 -22.73
N LEU A 109 14.41 -6.68 -21.52
CA LEU A 109 15.07 -5.40 -21.23
C LEU A 109 16.59 -5.45 -21.44
N ALA A 110 17.21 -6.61 -21.26
CA ALA A 110 18.63 -6.82 -21.58
C ALA A 110 18.89 -6.92 -23.08
N SER A 111 17.85 -7.08 -23.91
CA SER A 111 17.95 -7.12 -25.36
C SER A 111 17.86 -5.72 -25.98
N HIS A 112 17.68 -5.64 -27.29
CA HIS A 112 17.46 -4.36 -28.00
C HIS A 112 16.00 -3.98 -28.19
N ALA A 113 15.04 -4.82 -27.72
CA ALA A 113 13.61 -4.61 -27.89
C ALA A 113 12.99 -3.83 -26.73
N ASP A 114 11.95 -3.07 -27.03
CA ASP A 114 11.06 -2.48 -26.04
C ASP A 114 9.99 -3.50 -25.61
N LEU A 115 9.37 -3.30 -24.45
CA LEU A 115 8.54 -4.32 -23.81
C LEU A 115 7.08 -3.89 -23.72
N TYR A 116 6.17 -4.77 -24.17
CA TYR A 116 4.78 -4.77 -23.73
C TYR A 116 4.61 -5.94 -22.74
N LEU A 117 4.23 -5.63 -21.50
CA LEU A 117 4.10 -6.62 -20.43
C LEU A 117 2.65 -6.73 -19.97
N GLU A 118 2.07 -7.95 -20.01
CA GLU A 118 0.72 -8.14 -19.49
C GLU A 118 0.61 -7.85 -17.99
N LYS A 119 -0.62 -7.47 -17.60
CA LYS A 119 -0.96 -7.19 -16.18
C LYS A 119 -1.21 -8.49 -15.39
N PRO A 120 -0.94 -8.48 -14.09
CA PRO A 120 -0.11 -7.49 -13.37
C PRO A 120 1.33 -7.60 -13.83
N PRO A 121 2.12 -6.51 -13.79
CA PRO A 121 3.47 -6.56 -14.36
C PRO A 121 4.35 -7.62 -13.70
N VAL A 122 4.24 -7.81 -12.41
CA VAL A 122 4.91 -8.88 -11.63
C VAL A 122 4.11 -9.23 -10.38
N ALA A 123 4.52 -10.28 -9.64
CA ALA A 123 3.84 -10.76 -8.45
C ALA A 123 4.34 -10.11 -7.14
N SER A 124 5.47 -9.39 -7.16
CA SER A 124 6.07 -8.78 -5.95
C SER A 124 6.58 -7.37 -6.22
N MET A 125 6.60 -6.54 -5.15
CA MET A 125 7.20 -5.20 -5.21
C MET A 125 8.72 -5.28 -5.47
N ALA A 126 9.41 -6.29 -4.97
CA ALA A 126 10.85 -6.48 -5.19
C ALA A 126 11.16 -6.67 -6.67
N ASP A 127 10.40 -7.51 -7.39
CA ASP A 127 10.58 -7.70 -8.83
C ASP A 127 10.18 -6.45 -9.62
N PHE A 128 9.16 -5.72 -9.17
CA PHE A 128 8.77 -4.45 -9.78
C PHE A 128 9.90 -3.42 -9.74
N LEU A 129 10.56 -3.24 -8.60
CA LEU A 129 11.70 -2.33 -8.44
C LEU A 129 12.89 -2.77 -9.32
N ARG A 130 13.17 -4.07 -9.39
CA ARG A 130 14.20 -4.63 -10.29
C ARG A 130 13.90 -4.33 -11.76
N LEU A 131 12.64 -4.45 -12.19
CA LEU A 131 12.24 -4.12 -13.56
C LEU A 131 12.37 -2.62 -13.85
N GLN A 132 11.98 -1.75 -12.91
CA GLN A 132 12.15 -0.30 -13.05
C GLN A 132 13.64 0.08 -13.19
N GLU A 133 14.50 -0.51 -12.37
CA GLU A 133 15.95 -0.31 -12.46
C GLU A 133 16.52 -0.77 -13.81
N ALA A 134 16.12 -1.97 -14.26
CA ALA A 134 16.56 -2.52 -15.55
C ALA A 134 16.08 -1.66 -16.74
N ALA A 135 14.81 -1.23 -16.73
CA ALA A 135 14.25 -0.35 -17.76
C ALA A 135 14.99 1.00 -17.81
N SER A 136 15.26 1.60 -16.63
CA SER A 136 16.01 2.84 -16.52
C SER A 136 17.46 2.69 -17.00
N ALA A 137 18.14 1.62 -16.62
CA ALA A 137 19.53 1.37 -16.99
C ALA A 137 19.71 1.13 -18.48
N THR A 138 18.74 0.51 -19.14
CA THR A 138 18.78 0.20 -20.58
C THR A 138 18.14 1.28 -21.46
N GLY A 139 17.38 2.21 -20.85
CA GLY A 139 16.61 3.22 -21.58
C GLY A 139 15.46 2.64 -22.39
N ARG A 140 14.98 1.41 -22.08
CA ARG A 140 13.89 0.75 -22.78
C ARG A 140 12.53 1.19 -22.24
N SER A 141 11.58 1.32 -23.15
CA SER A 141 10.19 1.63 -22.83
C SER A 141 9.44 0.36 -22.42
N VAL A 142 8.60 0.47 -21.37
CA VAL A 142 7.76 -0.63 -20.91
C VAL A 142 6.32 -0.15 -20.81
N GLN A 143 5.44 -0.71 -21.65
CA GLN A 143 3.99 -0.54 -21.61
C GLN A 143 3.36 -1.71 -20.86
N VAL A 144 2.56 -1.43 -19.82
CA VAL A 144 1.86 -2.48 -19.06
C VAL A 144 0.44 -2.64 -19.58
N GLY A 145 -0.03 -3.88 -19.73
CA GLY A 145 -1.31 -4.27 -20.34
C GLY A 145 -2.57 -3.90 -19.55
N PHE A 146 -2.65 -2.71 -18.94
CA PHE A 146 -3.88 -2.21 -18.35
C PHE A 146 -4.77 -1.52 -19.40
N GLN A 147 -5.45 -2.31 -20.25
CA GLN A 147 -6.22 -1.82 -21.40
C GLN A 147 -7.35 -0.84 -21.00
N SER A 148 -7.87 -0.92 -19.78
CA SER A 148 -8.85 0.05 -19.26
C SER A 148 -8.32 1.49 -19.21
N LEU A 149 -6.98 1.65 -19.12
CA LEU A 149 -6.34 2.95 -19.08
C LEU A 149 -6.26 3.64 -20.47
N GLY A 150 -6.55 2.93 -21.53
CA GLY A 150 -6.67 3.50 -22.87
C GLY A 150 -7.96 4.31 -23.11
N SER A 151 -8.92 4.25 -22.20
CA SER A 151 -10.21 4.95 -22.34
C SER A 151 -10.06 6.46 -22.35
N HIS A 152 -10.65 7.13 -23.34
CA HIS A 152 -10.71 8.59 -23.43
C HIS A 152 -11.61 9.19 -22.33
N ALA A 153 -12.45 8.40 -21.69
CA ALA A 153 -13.25 8.81 -20.52
C ALA A 153 -12.39 9.27 -19.34
N LEU A 154 -11.15 8.73 -19.20
CA LEU A 154 -10.28 9.03 -18.06
C LEU A 154 -9.96 10.52 -17.93
N ALA A 155 -9.70 11.20 -19.04
CA ALA A 155 -9.44 12.65 -19.04
C ALA A 155 -10.62 13.45 -18.47
N VAL A 156 -11.85 13.02 -18.78
CA VAL A 156 -13.08 13.62 -18.26
C VAL A 156 -13.25 13.31 -16.76
N LEU A 157 -13.02 12.05 -16.36
CA LEU A 157 -13.14 11.63 -14.98
C LEU A 157 -12.11 12.29 -14.07
N GLU A 158 -10.87 12.49 -14.55
CA GLU A 158 -9.83 13.26 -13.83
C GLU A 158 -10.24 14.72 -13.62
N GLN A 159 -10.89 15.36 -14.59
CA GLN A 159 -11.44 16.71 -14.42
C GLN A 159 -12.58 16.74 -13.40
N LEU A 160 -13.52 15.80 -13.46
CA LEU A 160 -14.59 15.68 -12.47
C LEU A 160 -14.03 15.42 -11.08
N ALA A 161 -13.01 14.57 -10.95
CA ALA A 161 -12.32 14.29 -9.68
C ALA A 161 -11.63 15.54 -9.11
N ALA A 162 -11.13 16.43 -9.97
CA ALA A 162 -10.57 17.72 -9.58
C ALA A 162 -11.64 18.79 -9.25
N GLY A 163 -12.94 18.43 -9.27
CA GLY A 163 -14.06 19.33 -8.98
C GLY A 163 -14.49 20.21 -10.16
N ASN A 164 -13.96 19.97 -11.35
CA ASN A 164 -14.26 20.78 -12.54
C ASN A 164 -15.50 20.26 -13.28
N SER A 165 -16.21 21.16 -13.98
CA SER A 165 -17.13 20.76 -15.04
C SER A 165 -16.35 20.50 -16.32
N THR A 166 -16.90 19.65 -17.19
CA THR A 166 -16.35 19.36 -18.52
C THR A 166 -17.33 19.81 -19.61
N ALA A 167 -16.92 19.70 -20.87
CA ALA A 167 -17.83 19.97 -21.99
C ALA A 167 -18.99 18.96 -22.05
N ASP A 168 -18.82 17.77 -21.47
CA ASP A 168 -19.75 16.66 -21.53
C ASP A 168 -20.64 16.55 -20.30
N PHE A 169 -20.14 17.00 -19.11
CA PHE A 169 -20.80 16.80 -17.84
C PHE A 169 -20.67 18.00 -16.90
N PRO A 170 -21.72 18.28 -16.08
CA PRO A 170 -21.59 19.20 -14.95
C PRO A 170 -20.62 18.64 -13.92
N GLY A 171 -19.99 19.52 -13.14
CA GLY A 171 -19.12 19.13 -12.04
C GLY A 171 -19.90 18.45 -10.91
N ILE A 172 -19.29 17.44 -10.30
CA ILE A 172 -19.85 16.72 -9.15
C ILE A 172 -19.52 17.36 -7.79
N GLY A 173 -18.91 18.55 -7.81
CA GLY A 173 -18.43 19.25 -6.60
C GLY A 173 -17.11 18.67 -6.07
N THR A 174 -16.83 18.87 -4.77
CA THR A 174 -15.62 18.35 -4.14
C THR A 174 -15.70 16.83 -4.02
N LEU A 175 -14.69 16.13 -4.49
CA LEU A 175 -14.60 14.67 -4.42
C LEU A 175 -14.46 14.21 -2.96
N LYS A 176 -15.31 13.30 -2.51
CA LYS A 176 -15.31 12.71 -1.17
C LYS A 176 -14.65 11.34 -1.14
N GLY A 177 -14.72 10.58 -2.23
CA GLY A 177 -14.18 9.25 -2.33
C GLY A 177 -14.37 8.65 -3.71
N ILE A 178 -13.63 7.58 -3.97
CA ILE A 178 -13.76 6.75 -5.17
C ILE A 178 -14.05 5.32 -4.72
N SER A 179 -14.92 4.62 -5.44
CA SER A 179 -15.12 3.19 -5.24
C SER A 179 -15.06 2.42 -6.55
N ALA A 180 -14.61 1.17 -6.47
CA ALA A 180 -14.62 0.21 -7.56
C ALA A 180 -15.46 -1.01 -7.18
N THR A 181 -16.40 -1.36 -8.02
CA THR A 181 -17.30 -2.50 -7.84
C THR A 181 -17.06 -3.51 -8.94
N GLY A 182 -16.86 -4.78 -8.54
CA GLY A 182 -16.75 -5.89 -9.50
C GLY A 182 -17.48 -7.14 -8.98
N ARG A 183 -18.44 -7.64 -9.75
CA ARG A 183 -19.24 -8.81 -9.40
C ARG A 183 -19.33 -9.75 -10.59
N TRP A 184 -18.49 -10.77 -10.57
CA TRP A 184 -18.45 -11.78 -11.61
C TRP A 184 -18.79 -13.16 -11.08
N VAL A 185 -19.04 -14.09 -11.99
CA VAL A 185 -19.22 -15.52 -11.73
C VAL A 185 -18.01 -16.25 -12.30
N ARG A 186 -17.42 -17.14 -11.51
CA ARG A 186 -16.40 -18.09 -12.01
C ARG A 186 -16.74 -19.49 -11.51
N ASP A 187 -16.75 -20.42 -12.45
CA ASP A 187 -17.04 -21.83 -12.19
C ASP A 187 -15.76 -22.61 -11.82
N ARG A 188 -15.93 -23.87 -11.48
CA ARG A 188 -14.81 -24.78 -11.16
C ARG A 188 -13.86 -24.99 -12.34
N ALA A 189 -14.35 -24.91 -13.59
CA ALA A 189 -13.51 -25.04 -14.78
C ALA A 189 -12.51 -23.87 -14.85
N TYR A 190 -12.94 -22.67 -14.48
CA TYR A 190 -12.07 -21.51 -14.43
C TYR A 190 -10.85 -21.73 -13.52
N TYR A 191 -11.03 -22.27 -12.32
CA TYR A 191 -9.93 -22.55 -11.38
C TYR A 191 -9.09 -23.78 -11.76
N LYS A 192 -9.54 -24.60 -12.73
CA LYS A 192 -8.79 -25.73 -13.27
C LYS A 192 -8.14 -25.47 -14.63
N ARG A 193 -8.27 -24.24 -15.17
CA ARG A 193 -7.73 -23.86 -16.49
C ARG A 193 -6.21 -23.98 -16.57
N SER A 194 -5.52 -23.89 -15.41
CA SER A 194 -4.07 -23.98 -15.32
C SER A 194 -3.61 -24.35 -13.91
N ARG A 195 -2.34 -24.75 -13.75
CA ARG A 195 -1.76 -25.09 -12.42
C ARG A 195 -1.68 -23.90 -11.46
N TRP A 196 -1.60 -22.68 -11.99
CA TRP A 196 -1.45 -21.46 -11.20
C TRP A 196 -2.79 -20.82 -10.81
N ALA A 197 -3.91 -21.27 -11.41
CA ALA A 197 -5.21 -20.68 -11.18
C ALA A 197 -5.65 -20.80 -9.70
N GLY A 198 -6.01 -19.66 -9.07
CA GLY A 198 -6.40 -19.58 -7.68
C GLY A 198 -5.28 -19.84 -6.67
N LYS A 199 -4.00 -19.77 -7.08
CA LYS A 199 -2.84 -20.00 -6.22
C LYS A 199 -2.24 -18.68 -5.72
N ARG A 200 -1.68 -18.71 -4.51
CA ARG A 200 -0.81 -17.63 -3.99
C ARG A 200 0.63 -17.84 -4.42
N SER A 201 1.07 -19.09 -4.45
CA SER A 201 2.39 -19.47 -4.96
C SER A 201 2.33 -20.78 -5.75
N LEU A 202 3.26 -20.99 -6.66
CA LEU A 202 3.44 -22.21 -7.43
C LEU A 202 4.92 -22.56 -7.51
N ASP A 203 5.27 -23.78 -7.08
CA ASP A 203 6.65 -24.29 -7.07
C ASP A 203 7.65 -23.32 -6.37
N GLY A 204 7.19 -22.63 -5.30
CA GLY A 204 7.98 -21.69 -4.50
C GLY A 204 8.09 -20.27 -5.08
N VAL A 205 7.37 -19.96 -6.18
CA VAL A 205 7.32 -18.64 -6.79
C VAL A 205 5.94 -18.01 -6.58
N ASP A 206 5.90 -16.73 -6.23
CA ASP A 206 4.65 -15.99 -6.04
C ASP A 206 3.84 -15.90 -7.33
N VAL A 207 2.53 -16.13 -7.22
CA VAL A 207 1.55 -16.06 -8.32
C VAL A 207 0.49 -15.02 -8.01
N VAL A 208 -0.06 -15.05 -6.80
CA VAL A 208 -1.08 -14.11 -6.28
C VAL A 208 -2.30 -14.00 -7.22
N ASP A 209 -2.86 -15.15 -7.69
CA ASP A 209 -3.99 -15.19 -8.63
C ASP A 209 -5.33 -15.05 -7.89
N GLY A 210 -5.57 -13.89 -7.28
CA GLY A 210 -6.81 -13.54 -6.58
C GLY A 210 -7.73 -12.62 -7.41
N VAL A 211 -8.94 -12.36 -6.89
CA VAL A 211 -9.95 -11.52 -7.57
C VAL A 211 -9.42 -10.12 -7.87
N ALA A 212 -8.67 -9.53 -6.92
CA ALA A 212 -8.15 -8.18 -6.99
C ALA A 212 -6.90 -8.06 -7.89
N THR A 213 -6.11 -9.12 -7.99
CA THR A 213 -4.80 -9.09 -8.67
C THR A 213 -4.87 -9.56 -10.12
N ASN A 214 -5.88 -10.34 -10.51
CA ASN A 214 -6.03 -10.82 -11.87
C ASN A 214 -7.40 -10.50 -12.50
N PRO A 215 -8.54 -11.15 -12.21
CA PRO A 215 -9.77 -10.90 -12.99
C PRO A 215 -10.24 -9.44 -12.93
N LEU A 216 -10.23 -8.82 -11.76
CA LEU A 216 -10.71 -7.45 -11.54
C LEU A 216 -9.57 -6.44 -11.27
N ALA A 217 -8.33 -6.75 -11.64
CA ALA A 217 -7.18 -5.86 -11.53
C ALA A 217 -7.40 -4.51 -12.23
N HIS A 218 -8.09 -4.51 -13.37
CA HIS A 218 -8.43 -3.29 -14.10
C HIS A 218 -9.29 -2.31 -13.28
N ALA A 219 -10.18 -2.79 -12.43
CA ALA A 219 -11.01 -1.95 -11.57
C ALA A 219 -10.14 -1.13 -10.60
N ILE A 220 -9.15 -1.78 -9.96
CA ILE A 220 -8.22 -1.13 -9.05
C ILE A 220 -7.32 -0.15 -9.79
N ALA A 221 -6.68 -0.59 -10.89
CA ALA A 221 -5.80 0.27 -11.68
C ALA A 221 -6.50 1.52 -12.21
N THR A 222 -7.77 1.38 -12.64
CA THR A 222 -8.59 2.50 -13.13
C THR A 222 -8.96 3.46 -12.01
N ALA A 223 -9.36 2.95 -10.83
CA ALA A 223 -9.67 3.80 -9.67
C ALA A 223 -8.43 4.58 -9.21
N LEU A 224 -7.26 3.94 -9.14
CA LEU A 224 -5.99 4.58 -8.83
C LEU A 224 -5.63 5.66 -9.85
N ARG A 225 -5.80 5.38 -11.14
CA ARG A 225 -5.53 6.34 -12.22
C ARG A 225 -6.39 7.60 -12.08
N ILE A 226 -7.69 7.45 -11.83
CA ILE A 226 -8.63 8.59 -11.63
C ILE A 226 -8.27 9.38 -10.37
N ALA A 227 -7.82 8.71 -9.31
CA ALA A 227 -7.35 9.35 -8.08
C ALA A 227 -6.00 10.05 -8.22
N GLY A 228 -5.32 9.92 -9.36
CA GLY A 228 -3.97 10.45 -9.58
C GLY A 228 -2.87 9.65 -8.88
N ALA A 229 -3.17 8.48 -8.31
CA ALA A 229 -2.21 7.62 -7.63
C ALA A 229 -1.50 6.70 -8.64
N ARG A 230 -0.22 6.91 -8.86
CA ARG A 230 0.62 6.20 -9.84
C ARG A 230 1.81 5.52 -9.19
N GLU A 231 2.48 6.22 -8.29
CA GLU A 231 3.70 5.79 -7.61
C GLU A 231 3.35 5.11 -6.28
N PRO A 232 4.23 4.27 -5.73
CA PRO A 232 3.97 3.63 -4.43
C PRO A 232 3.67 4.62 -3.30
N HIS A 233 4.33 5.77 -3.28
CA HIS A 233 4.16 6.80 -2.25
C HIS A 233 2.89 7.66 -2.39
N ASP A 234 2.15 7.54 -3.50
CA ASP A 234 0.86 8.22 -3.67
C ASP A 234 -0.25 7.62 -2.79
N LEU A 235 0.00 6.44 -2.21
CA LEU A 235 -0.90 5.82 -1.24
C LEU A 235 -0.37 6.00 0.18
N ALA A 236 -1.19 6.54 1.07
CA ALA A 236 -0.92 6.60 2.50
C ALA A 236 -1.09 5.23 3.17
N SER A 237 -2.13 4.48 2.78
CA SER A 237 -2.38 3.13 3.32
C SER A 237 -3.09 2.23 2.32
N VAL A 238 -2.83 0.93 2.46
CA VAL A 238 -3.58 -0.16 1.82
C VAL A 238 -4.04 -1.11 2.91
N GLU A 239 -5.32 -1.40 2.97
CA GLU A 239 -5.92 -2.37 3.87
C GLU A 239 -6.64 -3.43 3.06
N THR A 240 -6.45 -4.68 3.44
CA THR A 240 -7.00 -5.84 2.73
C THR A 240 -7.93 -6.65 3.63
N ASP A 241 -9.10 -7.00 3.11
CA ASP A 241 -10.07 -7.86 3.77
C ASP A 241 -10.43 -8.99 2.80
N LEU A 242 -9.73 -10.13 2.93
CA LEU A 242 -9.64 -11.18 1.93
C LEU A 242 -10.40 -12.44 2.35
N TYR A 243 -11.25 -12.95 1.46
CA TYR A 243 -12.07 -14.14 1.67
C TYR A 243 -12.03 -15.07 0.46
N ARG A 244 -12.38 -16.35 0.69
CA ARG A 244 -12.57 -17.35 -0.35
C ARG A 244 -13.76 -18.25 -0.04
N ALA A 245 -14.64 -18.44 -1.02
CA ALA A 245 -15.72 -19.41 -0.99
C ALA A 245 -15.35 -20.69 -1.75
N ASN A 246 -14.46 -20.58 -2.74
CA ASN A 246 -13.94 -21.72 -3.50
C ASN A 246 -12.77 -22.39 -2.77
N ASP A 247 -12.49 -23.65 -3.13
CA ASP A 247 -11.31 -24.40 -2.64
C ASP A 247 -10.06 -23.97 -3.43
N ILE A 248 -9.57 -22.80 -3.13
CA ILE A 248 -8.39 -22.14 -3.72
C ILE A 248 -7.51 -21.56 -2.61
N GLU A 249 -6.29 -21.12 -2.93
CA GLU A 249 -5.38 -20.48 -1.97
C GLU A 249 -5.56 -18.95 -1.95
N ALA A 250 -5.87 -18.37 -3.12
CA ALA A 250 -6.07 -16.94 -3.28
C ALA A 250 -7.50 -16.51 -2.87
N ASP A 251 -7.74 -15.21 -2.89
CA ASP A 251 -9.04 -14.61 -2.63
C ASP A 251 -9.95 -14.69 -3.87
N ASP A 252 -11.24 -14.93 -3.64
CA ASP A 252 -12.29 -14.79 -4.65
C ASP A 252 -13.33 -13.72 -4.29
N THR A 253 -13.23 -13.17 -3.08
CA THR A 253 -14.12 -12.15 -2.55
C THR A 253 -13.32 -11.26 -1.60
N SER A 254 -13.24 -9.94 -1.89
CA SER A 254 -12.33 -9.06 -1.14
C SER A 254 -12.80 -7.62 -1.12
N VAL A 255 -12.44 -6.91 -0.05
CA VAL A 255 -12.40 -5.45 -0.02
C VAL A 255 -10.96 -5.00 0.09
N ILE A 256 -10.55 -4.11 -0.81
CA ILE A 256 -9.27 -3.40 -0.74
C ILE A 256 -9.60 -1.94 -0.47
N ARG A 257 -9.23 -1.46 0.71
CA ARG A 257 -9.43 -0.07 1.13
C ARG A 257 -8.10 0.68 1.07
N LEU A 258 -8.07 1.75 0.32
CA LEU A 258 -6.89 2.56 0.07
C LEU A 258 -7.15 3.98 0.59
N ARG A 259 -6.10 4.65 0.98
CA ARG A 259 -6.10 6.09 1.21
C ARG A 259 -4.93 6.71 0.44
N THR A 260 -5.21 7.70 -0.38
CA THR A 260 -4.14 8.44 -1.07
C THR A 260 -3.33 9.29 -0.10
N ALA A 261 -2.15 9.74 -0.51
CA ALA A 261 -1.33 10.68 0.26
C ALA A 261 -2.05 12.01 0.55
N SER A 262 -3.01 12.41 -0.32
CA SER A 262 -3.88 13.56 -0.09
C SER A 262 -5.06 13.28 0.85
N GLY A 263 -5.20 12.04 1.34
CA GLY A 263 -6.28 11.64 2.26
C GLY A 263 -7.55 11.14 1.57
N LEU A 264 -7.64 11.11 0.23
CA LEU A 264 -8.81 10.62 -0.50
C LEU A 264 -9.01 9.11 -0.27
N PRO A 265 -10.17 8.65 0.19
CA PRO A 265 -10.47 7.22 0.32
C PRO A 265 -10.81 6.60 -1.03
N ILE A 266 -10.29 5.38 -1.26
CA ILE A 266 -10.66 4.53 -2.39
C ILE A 266 -11.04 3.17 -1.84
N THR A 267 -12.18 2.60 -2.23
CA THR A 267 -12.62 1.27 -1.79
C THR A 267 -12.99 0.40 -2.97
N CYS A 268 -12.30 -0.72 -3.12
CA CYS A 268 -12.56 -1.71 -4.16
C CYS A 268 -13.20 -2.94 -3.52
N ALA A 269 -14.49 -3.18 -3.78
CA ALA A 269 -15.20 -4.37 -3.31
C ALA A 269 -15.48 -5.29 -4.49
N LEU A 270 -14.87 -6.48 -4.47
CA LEU A 270 -14.70 -7.35 -5.62
C LEU A 270 -15.09 -8.79 -5.26
N THR A 271 -15.85 -9.47 -6.13
CA THR A 271 -16.19 -10.88 -5.93
C THR A 271 -16.29 -11.64 -7.24
N LEU A 272 -15.95 -12.93 -7.22
CA LEU A 272 -16.21 -13.92 -8.27
C LEU A 272 -17.34 -14.89 -7.88
N CYS A 273 -17.99 -14.64 -6.74
CA CYS A 273 -19.02 -15.48 -6.14
C CYS A 273 -20.38 -14.80 -6.13
N SER A 274 -20.70 -14.06 -7.20
CA SER A 274 -22.03 -13.45 -7.42
C SER A 274 -22.99 -14.46 -8.06
N ALA A 275 -24.30 -14.23 -7.91
CA ALA A 275 -25.32 -15.03 -8.61
C ALA A 275 -25.29 -14.82 -10.12
N GLU A 276 -24.93 -13.62 -10.57
CA GLU A 276 -24.78 -13.24 -11.98
C GLU A 276 -23.59 -12.31 -12.17
N SER A 277 -23.01 -12.34 -13.36
CA SER A 277 -21.95 -11.41 -13.73
C SER A 277 -22.55 -10.06 -14.11
N VAL A 278 -21.98 -8.99 -13.54
CA VAL A 278 -22.33 -7.60 -13.83
C VAL A 278 -21.08 -6.87 -14.27
N GLU A 279 -21.22 -5.97 -15.25
CA GLU A 279 -20.10 -5.16 -15.72
C GLU A 279 -19.52 -4.33 -14.56
N PRO A 280 -18.19 -4.40 -14.36
CA PRO A 280 -17.55 -3.68 -13.27
C PRO A 280 -17.52 -2.17 -13.54
N TYR A 281 -17.60 -1.38 -12.48
CA TYR A 281 -17.65 0.07 -12.58
C TYR A 281 -16.89 0.77 -11.47
N ILE A 282 -16.52 2.03 -11.74
CA ILE A 282 -15.90 2.96 -10.80
C ILE A 282 -16.91 4.06 -10.50
N THR A 283 -17.08 4.40 -9.21
CA THR A 283 -17.93 5.51 -8.79
C THR A 283 -17.09 6.61 -8.14
N LEU A 284 -17.26 7.83 -8.62
CA LEU A 284 -16.74 9.05 -8.01
C LEU A 284 -17.86 9.67 -7.19
N GLN A 285 -17.66 9.84 -5.90
CA GLN A 285 -18.63 10.41 -4.96
C GLN A 285 -18.26 11.87 -4.69
N GLY A 286 -19.02 12.82 -5.22
CA GLY A 286 -18.83 14.24 -5.02
C GLY A 286 -19.84 14.86 -4.05
N THR A 287 -19.66 16.14 -3.67
CA THR A 287 -20.61 16.87 -2.82
C THR A 287 -21.92 17.23 -3.52
N ASN A 288 -21.91 17.32 -4.85
CA ASN A 288 -23.04 17.80 -5.65
C ASN A 288 -23.54 16.75 -6.65
N GLY A 289 -22.99 15.53 -6.61
CA GLY A 289 -23.39 14.45 -7.51
C GLY A 289 -22.42 13.29 -7.52
N THR A 290 -22.70 12.33 -8.39
CA THR A 290 -21.87 11.14 -8.60
C THR A 290 -21.54 10.95 -10.07
N ALA A 291 -20.38 10.38 -10.36
CA ALA A 291 -20.04 9.90 -11.70
C ALA A 291 -19.75 8.40 -11.64
N VAL A 292 -20.35 7.63 -12.54
CA VAL A 292 -20.17 6.17 -12.65
C VAL A 292 -19.52 5.86 -14.00
N PHE A 293 -18.40 5.15 -13.98
CA PHE A 293 -17.65 4.75 -15.15
C PHE A 293 -17.65 3.23 -15.32
N HIS A 294 -18.37 2.71 -16.30
CA HIS A 294 -18.30 1.34 -16.77
C HIS A 294 -17.11 1.21 -17.73
N TYR A 295 -15.97 0.81 -17.21
CA TYR A 295 -14.70 0.85 -17.96
C TYR A 295 -14.59 -0.21 -19.07
N THR A 296 -15.42 -1.23 -19.04
CA THR A 296 -15.54 -2.23 -20.10
C THR A 296 -16.33 -1.72 -21.31
N GLU A 297 -17.23 -0.75 -21.07
CA GLU A 297 -18.09 -0.12 -22.09
C GLU A 297 -17.62 1.29 -22.48
N ASP A 298 -16.56 1.81 -21.86
CA ASP A 298 -16.13 3.22 -21.99
C ASP A 298 -17.26 4.23 -21.71
N ARG A 299 -18.25 3.87 -20.87
CA ARG A 299 -19.46 4.65 -20.60
C ARG A 299 -19.36 5.36 -19.25
N VAL A 300 -19.51 6.68 -19.29
CA VAL A 300 -19.65 7.52 -18.08
C VAL A 300 -21.11 7.97 -17.95
N ALA A 301 -21.65 7.84 -16.74
CA ALA A 301 -22.94 8.41 -16.35
C ALA A 301 -22.70 9.38 -15.18
N VAL A 302 -23.28 10.57 -15.23
CA VAL A 302 -23.17 11.59 -14.17
C VAL A 302 -24.56 11.94 -13.70
N THR A 303 -24.79 11.85 -12.38
CA THR A 303 -26.04 12.23 -11.71
C THR A 303 -25.78 13.40 -10.79
N THR A 304 -26.56 14.48 -10.94
CA THR A 304 -26.56 15.69 -10.09
C THR A 304 -27.99 16.09 -9.78
N GLU A 305 -28.19 17.16 -9.01
CA GLU A 305 -29.54 17.74 -8.82
C GLU A 305 -30.21 18.17 -10.13
N ALA A 306 -29.44 18.49 -11.16
CA ALA A 306 -29.96 18.88 -12.49
C ALA A 306 -30.45 17.70 -13.33
N GLY A 307 -30.23 16.46 -12.88
CA GLY A 307 -30.61 15.23 -13.56
C GLY A 307 -29.43 14.31 -13.89
N GLU A 308 -29.68 13.32 -14.73
CA GLU A 308 -28.72 12.33 -15.19
C GLU A 308 -28.32 12.57 -16.65
N SER A 309 -27.04 12.39 -16.94
CA SER A 309 -26.47 12.42 -18.30
C SER A 309 -25.48 11.25 -18.49
N SER A 310 -25.38 10.73 -19.70
CA SER A 310 -24.47 9.60 -20.00
C SER A 310 -23.84 9.76 -21.37
N ARG A 311 -22.57 9.29 -21.49
CA ARG A 311 -21.82 9.29 -22.74
C ARG A 311 -20.89 8.10 -22.84
N VAL A 312 -20.75 7.57 -24.06
CA VAL A 312 -19.74 6.54 -24.42
C VAL A 312 -18.57 7.25 -25.11
N PHE A 313 -17.37 6.86 -24.73
CA PHE A 313 -16.10 7.39 -25.25
C PHE A 313 -15.40 6.36 -26.13
N GLY A 314 -14.32 6.77 -26.79
CA GLY A 314 -13.41 5.86 -27.49
C GLY A 314 -12.30 5.34 -26.59
N ARG A 315 -11.46 4.48 -27.17
CA ARG A 315 -10.31 3.88 -26.50
C ARG A 315 -9.12 3.80 -27.44
N ASP A 316 -7.93 4.10 -26.94
CA ASP A 316 -6.67 3.87 -27.63
C ASP A 316 -6.17 2.44 -27.38
N ASP A 317 -5.60 1.83 -28.41
CA ASP A 317 -4.91 0.54 -28.33
C ASP A 317 -3.52 0.74 -27.71
N LEU A 318 -3.21 -0.01 -26.65
CA LEU A 318 -1.93 0.16 -25.95
C LEU A 318 -0.73 -0.31 -26.78
N THR A 319 -0.89 -1.32 -27.62
CA THR A 319 0.17 -1.74 -28.56
C THR A 319 0.41 -0.66 -29.62
N GLY A 320 -0.67 -0.08 -30.16
CA GLY A 320 -0.63 1.07 -31.06
C GLY A 320 0.04 2.28 -30.43
N ASN A 321 -0.29 2.59 -29.16
CA ASN A 321 0.35 3.68 -28.42
C ASN A 321 1.85 3.44 -28.18
N LEU A 322 2.28 2.19 -27.90
CA LEU A 322 3.71 1.88 -27.78
C LEU A 322 4.45 2.10 -29.10
N ILE A 323 3.87 1.68 -30.23
CA ILE A 323 4.42 1.90 -31.56
C ILE A 323 4.55 3.41 -31.85
N GLU A 324 3.49 4.18 -31.56
CA GLU A 324 3.49 5.62 -31.76
C GLU A 324 4.51 6.31 -30.83
N HIS A 325 4.63 5.85 -29.57
CA HIS A 325 5.66 6.32 -28.63
C HIS A 325 7.07 6.16 -29.21
N LEU A 326 7.40 4.98 -29.72
CA LEU A 326 8.71 4.71 -30.30
C LEU A 326 8.99 5.54 -31.58
N ALA A 327 7.95 5.86 -32.33
CA ALA A 327 8.08 6.62 -33.57
C ALA A 327 8.14 8.15 -33.34
N THR A 328 7.43 8.66 -32.34
CA THR A 328 7.16 10.11 -32.21
C THR A 328 7.50 10.68 -30.82
N GLY A 329 7.70 9.83 -29.80
CA GLY A 329 7.94 10.24 -28.43
C GLY A 329 6.67 10.65 -27.66
N VAL A 330 5.45 10.38 -28.17
CA VAL A 330 4.22 10.59 -27.39
C VAL A 330 4.27 9.78 -26.08
N PRO A 331 3.70 10.29 -24.96
CA PRO A 331 3.72 9.56 -23.70
C PRO A 331 3.05 8.18 -23.81
N LEU A 332 3.60 7.17 -23.12
CA LEU A 332 2.93 5.91 -22.90
C LEU A 332 1.68 6.11 -22.04
N ILE A 333 0.60 5.41 -22.37
CA ILE A 333 -0.65 5.44 -21.63
C ILE A 333 -0.51 4.75 -20.28
N SER A 334 0.17 3.60 -20.26
CA SER A 334 0.36 2.76 -19.07
C SER A 334 1.85 2.38 -18.89
N PRO A 335 2.76 3.35 -18.66
CA PRO A 335 4.17 3.06 -18.45
C PRO A 335 4.37 2.30 -17.13
N LEU A 336 5.39 1.45 -17.07
CA LEU A 336 5.70 0.62 -15.89
C LEU A 336 5.72 1.44 -14.58
N GLN A 337 6.31 2.63 -14.60
CA GLN A 337 6.42 3.52 -13.43
C GLN A 337 5.05 3.86 -12.84
N HIS A 338 4.01 4.02 -13.67
CA HIS A 338 2.66 4.35 -13.22
C HIS A 338 1.90 3.15 -12.65
N SER A 339 2.50 1.97 -12.60
CA SER A 339 1.92 0.78 -11.95
C SER A 339 2.31 0.67 -10.47
N GLY A 340 3.11 1.59 -9.92
CA GLY A 340 3.66 1.52 -8.57
C GLY A 340 2.61 1.45 -7.47
N ALA A 341 1.57 2.29 -7.54
CA ALA A 341 0.46 2.26 -6.58
C ALA A 341 -0.32 0.93 -6.67
N PHE A 342 -0.56 0.40 -7.88
CA PHE A 342 -1.17 -0.91 -8.05
C PHE A 342 -0.28 -2.04 -7.48
N MET A 343 1.02 -1.97 -7.69
CA MET A 343 1.96 -2.95 -7.13
C MET A 343 2.00 -2.93 -5.61
N ARG A 344 1.75 -1.80 -4.96
CA ARG A 344 1.53 -1.77 -3.50
C ARG A 344 0.31 -2.57 -3.08
N VAL A 345 -0.77 -2.53 -3.86
CA VAL A 345 -1.96 -3.36 -3.60
C VAL A 345 -1.61 -4.84 -3.76
N VAL A 346 -0.90 -5.22 -4.84
CA VAL A 346 -0.44 -6.60 -5.04
C VAL A 346 0.43 -7.06 -3.86
N GLU A 347 1.37 -6.23 -3.41
CA GLU A 347 2.26 -6.55 -2.28
C GLU A 347 1.49 -6.70 -0.97
N ALA A 348 0.52 -5.83 -0.70
CA ALA A 348 -0.32 -5.93 0.49
C ALA A 348 -1.14 -7.24 0.50
N ILE A 349 -1.68 -7.66 -0.65
CA ILE A 349 -2.38 -8.95 -0.79
C ILE A 349 -1.41 -10.13 -0.64
N ARG A 350 -0.22 -10.04 -1.26
CA ARG A 350 0.81 -11.08 -1.20
C ARG A 350 1.29 -11.36 0.22
N THR A 351 1.48 -10.31 1.00
CA THR A 351 1.99 -10.38 2.38
C THR A 351 0.89 -10.53 3.45
N ALA A 352 -0.38 -10.34 3.06
CA ALA A 352 -1.51 -10.54 3.97
C ALA A 352 -1.61 -12.00 4.44
N GLU A 353 -2.27 -12.17 5.60
CA GLU A 353 -2.72 -13.48 6.04
C GLU A 353 -3.51 -14.20 4.93
N PRO A 354 -3.49 -15.54 4.88
CA PRO A 354 -4.28 -16.28 3.91
C PRO A 354 -5.75 -15.85 3.94
N PRO A 355 -6.43 -15.75 2.77
CA PRO A 355 -7.83 -15.40 2.70
C PRO A 355 -8.68 -16.30 3.58
N GLN A 356 -9.58 -15.72 4.38
CA GLN A 356 -10.43 -16.46 5.30
C GLN A 356 -11.42 -17.33 4.49
N PRO A 357 -11.50 -18.64 4.75
CA PRO A 357 -12.56 -19.46 4.17
C PRO A 357 -13.93 -18.99 4.67
N ILE A 358 -14.86 -18.77 3.74
CA ILE A 358 -16.26 -18.54 4.09
C ILE A 358 -16.88 -19.88 4.47
N SER A 359 -17.59 -19.94 5.63
CA SER A 359 -18.26 -21.16 6.05
C SER A 359 -19.22 -21.68 4.97
N PRO A 360 -19.26 -22.98 4.69
CA PRO A 360 -20.21 -23.57 3.75
C PRO A 360 -21.66 -23.20 3.99
N ASP A 361 -22.04 -22.84 5.23
CA ASP A 361 -23.40 -22.41 5.59
C ASP A 361 -23.80 -21.07 4.89
N PHE A 362 -22.82 -20.32 4.41
CA PHE A 362 -23.00 -19.05 3.70
C PHE A 362 -22.67 -19.14 2.21
N VAL A 363 -22.51 -20.35 1.67
CA VAL A 363 -22.15 -20.54 0.24
C VAL A 363 -23.16 -21.49 -0.40
N GLU A 364 -23.84 -21.01 -1.43
CA GLU A 364 -24.69 -21.82 -2.28
C GLU A 364 -23.91 -22.25 -3.53
N TRP A 365 -24.05 -23.52 -3.93
CA TRP A 365 -23.46 -24.02 -5.16
C TRP A 365 -24.53 -24.13 -6.26
N VAL A 366 -24.33 -23.38 -7.33
CA VAL A 366 -25.23 -23.36 -8.50
C VAL A 366 -24.58 -24.11 -9.65
N GLY A 367 -25.35 -24.94 -10.36
CA GLY A 367 -24.84 -25.80 -11.44
C GLY A 367 -24.25 -27.12 -10.93
N THR A 368 -23.65 -27.90 -11.84
CA THR A 368 -23.10 -29.23 -11.55
C THR A 368 -21.74 -29.45 -12.21
N GLY A 369 -20.93 -30.33 -11.63
CA GLY A 369 -19.63 -30.72 -12.20
C GLY A 369 -18.65 -29.54 -12.30
N GLN A 370 -18.05 -29.34 -13.47
CA GLN A 370 -17.09 -28.26 -13.73
C GLN A 370 -17.77 -26.88 -13.91
N GLN A 371 -19.07 -26.86 -14.26
CA GLN A 371 -19.83 -25.63 -14.41
C GLN A 371 -20.44 -25.14 -13.09
N ALA A 372 -20.26 -25.90 -11.99
CA ALA A 372 -20.68 -25.46 -10.68
C ALA A 372 -19.87 -24.24 -10.23
N HIS A 373 -20.56 -23.23 -9.70
CA HIS A 373 -19.95 -22.02 -9.14
C HIS A 373 -20.51 -21.71 -7.75
N ALA A 374 -19.68 -21.09 -6.94
CA ALA A 374 -20.05 -20.63 -5.61
C ALA A 374 -20.82 -19.31 -5.71
N VAL A 375 -21.88 -19.19 -4.93
CA VAL A 375 -22.64 -17.95 -4.74
C VAL A 375 -22.70 -17.64 -3.24
N ILE A 376 -22.37 -16.41 -2.86
CA ILE A 376 -22.54 -15.92 -1.49
C ILE A 376 -23.86 -15.14 -1.45
N PRO A 377 -24.92 -15.66 -0.80
CA PRO A 377 -26.20 -14.96 -0.69
C PRO A 377 -26.02 -13.56 -0.09
N GLY A 378 -26.61 -12.55 -0.73
CA GLY A 378 -26.53 -11.15 -0.28
C GLY A 378 -25.21 -10.45 -0.59
N ILE A 379 -24.29 -11.06 -1.35
CA ILE A 379 -22.99 -10.42 -1.70
C ILE A 379 -23.16 -9.12 -2.48
N GLN A 380 -24.24 -8.98 -3.24
CA GLN A 380 -24.54 -7.74 -3.96
C GLN A 380 -24.71 -6.57 -3.00
N ASP A 381 -25.61 -6.71 -2.00
CA ASP A 381 -25.82 -5.69 -0.96
C ASP A 381 -24.53 -5.43 -0.16
N ALA A 382 -23.79 -6.48 0.16
CA ALA A 382 -22.52 -6.37 0.89
C ALA A 382 -21.50 -5.51 0.13
N VAL A 383 -21.32 -5.75 -1.18
CA VAL A 383 -20.41 -4.97 -2.05
C VAL A 383 -20.87 -3.51 -2.15
N GLU A 384 -22.15 -3.27 -2.36
CA GLU A 384 -22.72 -1.91 -2.45
C GLU A 384 -22.55 -1.14 -1.13
N ARG A 385 -22.80 -1.78 0.01
CA ARG A 385 -22.59 -1.18 1.33
C ARG A 385 -21.12 -0.89 1.59
N ALA A 386 -20.22 -1.82 1.26
CA ALA A 386 -18.78 -1.64 1.43
C ALA A 386 -18.25 -0.44 0.64
N THR A 387 -18.65 -0.32 -0.61
CA THR A 387 -18.24 0.79 -1.50
C THR A 387 -18.87 2.12 -1.11
N HIS A 388 -20.16 2.14 -0.68
CA HIS A 388 -20.82 3.36 -0.25
C HIS A 388 -20.27 3.92 1.06
N ALA A 389 -20.00 3.04 2.04
CA ALA A 389 -19.51 3.42 3.37
C ALA A 389 -17.98 3.48 3.46
N HIS A 390 -17.24 3.15 2.41
CA HIS A 390 -15.80 2.92 2.44
C HIS A 390 -15.36 1.99 3.57
N ALA A 391 -16.12 0.90 3.80
CA ALA A 391 -15.93 -0.05 4.89
C ALA A 391 -15.51 -1.44 4.38
N THR A 392 -14.82 -2.20 5.21
CA THR A 392 -14.52 -3.62 4.95
C THR A 392 -15.76 -4.50 5.22
N PHE A 393 -15.77 -5.73 4.73
CA PHE A 393 -16.84 -6.70 5.04
C PHE A 393 -16.86 -7.03 6.54
N ALA A 394 -15.69 -7.08 7.17
CA ALA A 394 -15.54 -7.26 8.61
C ALA A 394 -16.21 -6.11 9.40
N GLU A 395 -15.96 -4.85 9.02
CA GLU A 395 -16.58 -3.66 9.66
C GLU A 395 -18.09 -3.59 9.45
N LEU A 396 -18.60 -4.11 8.33
CA LEU A 396 -20.04 -4.22 8.08
C LEU A 396 -20.72 -5.28 8.94
N GLY A 397 -19.96 -6.08 9.69
CA GLY A 397 -20.47 -7.13 10.57
C GLY A 397 -21.19 -8.25 9.82
N LEU A 398 -20.73 -8.58 8.60
CA LEU A 398 -21.35 -9.64 7.81
C LEU A 398 -21.16 -11.00 8.49
N PRO A 399 -22.18 -11.88 8.53
CA PRO A 399 -22.12 -13.11 9.33
C PRO A 399 -21.06 -14.11 8.86
N TRP A 400 -20.64 -14.03 7.60
CA TRP A 400 -19.58 -14.84 7.02
C TRP A 400 -18.20 -14.18 7.05
N ALA A 401 -18.14 -12.88 7.34
CA ALA A 401 -16.90 -12.16 7.42
C ALA A 401 -16.18 -12.41 8.76
N ARG A 402 -14.88 -12.16 8.76
CA ARG A 402 -14.08 -12.10 9.96
C ARG A 402 -14.77 -11.15 10.95
N GLN A 403 -14.94 -11.56 12.20
CA GLN A 403 -15.31 -10.56 13.19
C GLN A 403 -14.21 -9.49 13.17
N ALA A 404 -14.59 -8.23 13.04
CA ALA A 404 -13.64 -7.15 13.09
C ALA A 404 -12.86 -7.31 14.40
N THR A 405 -11.66 -7.88 14.32
CA THR A 405 -10.70 -7.76 15.40
C THR A 405 -10.47 -6.26 15.46
N THR A 406 -10.95 -5.62 16.50
CA THR A 406 -10.58 -4.25 16.79
C THR A 406 -9.05 -4.28 16.94
N ASN A 407 -8.33 -3.85 15.88
CA ASN A 407 -6.88 -3.60 15.97
C ASN A 407 -6.59 -2.52 17.02
N THR A 408 -7.63 -2.13 17.73
CA THR A 408 -7.68 -1.07 18.71
C THR A 408 -8.31 -1.61 19.98
N GLU A 409 -7.60 -1.52 21.06
CA GLU A 409 -8.10 -1.86 22.39
C GLU A 409 -7.78 -0.70 23.34
N PRO A 410 -8.66 -0.41 24.31
CA PRO A 410 -8.26 0.51 25.38
C PRO A 410 -6.93 0.07 25.97
N LEU A 411 -5.99 0.99 26.14
CA LEU A 411 -4.68 0.64 26.69
C LEU A 411 -4.82 0.03 28.09
N PHE A 412 -5.78 0.53 28.88
CA PHE A 412 -6.01 0.12 30.26
C PHE A 412 -7.38 -0.55 30.39
N ALA A 413 -7.44 -1.69 31.10
CA ALA A 413 -8.69 -2.38 31.38
C ALA A 413 -9.59 -1.51 32.27
N ASN A 414 -10.81 -1.21 31.83
CA ASN A 414 -11.77 -0.32 32.54
C ASN A 414 -11.24 1.10 32.82
N GLY A 415 -10.15 1.50 32.18
CA GLY A 415 -9.61 2.85 32.25
C GLY A 415 -10.39 3.84 31.36
N PRO A 416 -10.09 5.14 31.43
CA PRO A 416 -10.60 6.12 30.49
C PRO A 416 -10.26 5.74 29.05
N SER A 417 -11.15 6.04 28.13
CA SER A 417 -10.97 5.77 26.67
C SER A 417 -10.04 6.78 25.98
N ASP A 418 -9.26 7.54 26.76
CA ASP A 418 -8.36 8.59 26.32
C ASP A 418 -7.07 8.06 25.66
N THR A 419 -6.81 6.75 25.76
CA THR A 419 -5.62 6.13 25.20
C THR A 419 -5.94 4.75 24.64
N VAL A 420 -5.66 4.57 23.35
CA VAL A 420 -5.92 3.34 22.61
C VAL A 420 -4.62 2.70 22.15
N LEU A 421 -4.47 1.41 22.44
CA LEU A 421 -3.42 0.55 21.89
C LEU A 421 -3.89 0.02 20.55
N ARG A 422 -3.08 0.24 19.51
CA ARG A 422 -3.20 -0.39 18.21
C ARG A 422 -2.11 -1.45 18.09
N ASN A 423 -2.47 -2.67 17.72
CA ASN A 423 -1.52 -3.78 17.63
C ASN A 423 -0.67 -3.76 16.35
N GLY A 424 -0.99 -2.90 15.38
CA GLY A 424 -0.29 -2.79 14.11
C GLY A 424 -0.66 -3.86 13.08
N SER A 425 -1.53 -4.83 13.41
CA SER A 425 -2.00 -5.81 12.43
C SER A 425 -2.82 -5.11 11.33
N GLY A 426 -2.70 -5.58 10.09
CA GLY A 426 -3.32 -4.95 8.93
C GLY A 426 -2.52 -3.79 8.31
N LEU A 427 -1.40 -3.38 8.92
CA LEU A 427 -0.46 -2.46 8.28
C LEU A 427 0.36 -3.21 7.22
N GLU A 428 0.64 -2.52 6.11
CA GLU A 428 1.53 -3.03 5.08
C GLU A 428 2.95 -3.27 5.62
N SER A 429 3.65 -4.28 5.09
CA SER A 429 5.00 -4.64 5.53
C SER A 429 5.98 -3.46 5.49
N TRP A 430 5.91 -2.60 4.47
CA TRP A 430 6.82 -1.46 4.32
C TRP A 430 6.58 -0.33 5.35
N LEU A 431 5.46 -0.37 6.09
CA LEU A 431 5.21 0.51 7.24
C LEU A 431 5.82 -0.05 8.54
N SER A 432 6.47 -1.21 8.48
CA SER A 432 6.99 -1.97 9.62
C SER A 432 5.92 -2.14 10.69
N PRO A 433 4.98 -3.08 10.52
CA PRO A 433 3.88 -3.33 11.46
C PRO A 433 4.39 -3.47 12.90
N ARG A 434 3.80 -2.70 13.83
CA ARG A 434 4.21 -2.67 15.23
C ARG A 434 3.11 -2.12 16.12
N PRO A 435 3.10 -2.47 17.44
CA PRO A 435 2.17 -1.88 18.39
C PRO A 435 2.50 -0.41 18.70
N TYR A 436 1.46 0.45 18.72
CA TYR A 436 1.56 1.88 19.02
C TYR A 436 0.30 2.42 19.69
N LEU A 437 0.39 3.61 20.28
CA LEU A 437 -0.72 4.30 20.92
C LEU A 437 -1.30 5.37 20.00
N HIS A 438 -2.60 5.28 19.69
CA HIS A 438 -3.35 6.33 19.01
C HIS A 438 -4.86 6.01 19.02
N PRO A 439 -5.76 6.96 19.40
CA PRO A 439 -5.42 8.27 19.97
C PRO A 439 -4.83 8.19 21.37
N VAL A 440 -4.10 9.22 21.76
CA VAL A 440 -3.81 9.63 23.13
C VAL A 440 -4.37 11.02 23.30
N SER A 441 -5.14 11.25 24.37
CA SER A 441 -5.84 12.52 24.58
C SER A 441 -5.55 13.13 25.95
N THR A 442 -5.68 14.45 26.03
CA THR A 442 -5.71 15.18 27.31
C THR A 442 -6.99 14.84 28.09
N PRO A 443 -7.10 15.21 29.38
CA PRO A 443 -8.33 15.00 30.14
C PRO A 443 -9.59 15.61 29.53
N SER A 444 -9.49 16.73 28.80
CA SER A 444 -10.61 17.36 28.09
C SER A 444 -10.94 16.70 26.74
N GLY A 445 -10.13 15.73 26.29
CA GLY A 445 -10.35 15.01 25.04
C GLY A 445 -9.56 15.54 23.83
N THR A 446 -8.64 16.51 24.03
CA THR A 446 -7.78 16.98 22.95
C THR A 446 -6.80 15.88 22.55
N VAL A 447 -6.89 15.39 21.30
CA VAL A 447 -5.99 14.34 20.77
C VAL A 447 -4.61 14.94 20.52
N VAL A 448 -3.57 14.31 21.07
CA VAL A 448 -2.17 14.78 21.02
C VAL A 448 -1.22 13.79 20.30
N THR A 449 -1.77 12.79 19.63
CA THR A 449 -1.04 11.91 18.74
C THR A 449 -1.66 11.91 17.34
N ASP A 450 -0.86 11.60 16.32
CA ASP A 450 -1.30 11.37 14.93
C ASP A 450 -0.79 10.04 14.42
N HIS A 451 -1.45 9.43 13.43
CA HIS A 451 -1.01 8.18 12.83
C HIS A 451 -1.30 8.14 11.33
N LEU A 452 -0.40 7.52 10.58
CA LEU A 452 -0.48 7.45 9.11
C LEU A 452 -0.69 8.85 8.48
N PRO A 453 0.03 9.90 8.94
CA PRO A 453 -0.11 11.23 8.36
C PRO A 453 0.38 11.26 6.92
N SER A 454 -0.22 12.11 6.09
CA SER A 454 0.10 12.17 4.65
C SER A 454 1.55 12.55 4.33
N ASP A 455 2.22 13.25 5.23
CA ASP A 455 3.63 13.66 5.08
C ASP A 455 4.62 12.52 5.37
N HIS A 456 4.30 11.61 6.31
CA HIS A 456 5.12 10.47 6.71
C HIS A 456 4.23 9.32 7.16
N VAL A 457 3.62 8.62 6.21
CA VAL A 457 2.63 7.55 6.45
C VAL A 457 3.12 6.39 7.31
N TRP A 458 4.42 6.25 7.52
CA TRP A 458 5.02 5.27 8.42
C TRP A 458 5.18 5.75 9.87
N HIS A 459 4.75 6.99 10.19
CA HIS A 459 4.70 7.48 11.57
C HIS A 459 3.43 6.98 12.25
N LEU A 460 3.61 6.21 13.33
CA LEU A 460 2.54 5.50 14.03
C LEU A 460 2.44 5.99 15.48
N GLY A 461 1.64 7.03 15.73
CA GLY A 461 1.27 7.49 17.05
C GLY A 461 2.43 7.67 18.03
N ALA A 462 2.31 7.09 19.21
CA ALA A 462 3.35 7.01 20.22
C ALA A 462 3.80 5.57 20.45
N GLY A 463 5.12 5.33 20.46
CA GLY A 463 5.65 3.97 20.60
C GLY A 463 7.17 3.92 20.69
N PHE A 464 7.70 2.72 20.46
CA PHE A 464 9.14 2.46 20.41
C PHE A 464 9.46 1.66 19.15
N ALA A 465 10.37 2.15 18.33
CA ALA A 465 10.81 1.51 17.09
C ALA A 465 12.22 1.95 16.72
N LEU A 466 12.91 1.14 15.92
CA LEU A 466 14.27 1.40 15.45
C LEU A 466 14.32 1.36 13.92
N GLN A 467 15.12 2.23 13.34
CA GLN A 467 15.26 2.29 11.88
C GLN A 467 16.13 1.14 11.36
N ASP A 468 17.03 0.63 12.17
CA ASP A 468 17.88 -0.51 11.80
C ASP A 468 18.12 -1.43 13.00
N VAL A 469 17.83 -2.73 12.85
CA VAL A 469 18.27 -3.82 13.71
C VAL A 469 18.82 -4.91 12.80
N ASN A 470 20.14 -5.10 12.78
CA ASN A 470 20.80 -6.08 11.93
C ASN A 470 20.41 -5.98 10.44
N GLY A 471 20.23 -4.77 9.91
CA GLY A 471 19.83 -4.54 8.52
C GLY A 471 18.34 -4.55 8.27
N SER A 472 17.50 -4.83 9.27
CA SER A 472 16.04 -4.78 9.17
C SER A 472 15.48 -3.49 9.71
N ASN A 473 14.57 -2.86 8.94
CA ASN A 473 13.92 -1.58 9.27
C ASN A 473 12.63 -1.83 10.05
N PHE A 474 12.57 -1.41 11.33
CA PHE A 474 11.37 -1.48 12.18
C PHE A 474 10.66 -0.12 12.30
N TRP A 475 11.15 0.91 11.61
CA TRP A 475 10.57 2.24 11.58
C TRP A 475 9.51 2.41 10.50
N GLY A 476 9.76 1.81 9.35
CA GLY A 476 8.95 1.93 8.14
C GLY A 476 9.47 2.98 7.17
N GLY A 477 8.94 2.95 5.95
CA GLY A 477 9.37 3.82 4.87
C GLY A 477 10.77 3.50 4.36
N ARG A 478 11.46 4.50 3.84
CA ARG A 478 12.78 4.34 3.21
C ARG A 478 13.89 4.09 4.22
N SER A 479 14.84 3.25 3.86
CA SER A 479 16.06 3.01 4.66
C SER A 479 17.21 3.86 4.18
N TYR A 480 17.92 4.51 5.12
CA TYR A 480 19.15 5.24 4.77
C TYR A 480 20.31 4.28 4.53
N ARG A 481 21.01 4.45 3.42
CA ARG A 481 22.20 3.65 3.09
C ARG A 481 23.41 4.55 2.93
N ARG A 482 24.45 4.32 3.76
CA ARG A 482 25.71 5.07 3.71
C ARG A 482 26.36 5.02 2.33
N SER A 483 26.34 3.86 1.67
CA SER A 483 26.91 3.67 0.33
C SER A 483 26.23 4.52 -0.75
N ALA A 484 24.94 4.81 -0.60
CA ALA A 484 24.18 5.67 -1.50
C ALA A 484 24.14 7.14 -1.06
N GLY A 485 24.50 7.45 0.20
CA GLY A 485 24.40 8.79 0.79
C GLY A 485 22.97 9.34 0.87
N LYS A 486 21.95 8.48 0.79
CA LYS A 486 20.52 8.88 0.74
C LYS A 486 19.59 7.77 1.23
N TYR A 487 18.30 8.14 1.40
CA TYR A 487 17.23 7.18 1.63
C TYR A 487 16.87 6.46 0.33
N VAL A 488 16.71 5.14 0.40
CA VAL A 488 16.38 4.26 -0.71
C VAL A 488 15.19 3.38 -0.34
N ASP A 489 14.37 3.03 -1.33
CA ASP A 489 13.28 2.08 -1.17
C ASP A 489 13.85 0.66 -1.16
N LEU A 490 13.65 -0.05 -0.05
CA LEU A 490 14.15 -1.42 0.15
C LEU A 490 13.03 -2.29 0.74
N MET A 491 13.13 -3.59 0.50
CA MET A 491 12.25 -4.60 1.12
C MET A 491 12.91 -5.17 2.38
N ASP A 492 13.40 -4.29 3.25
CA ASP A 492 14.14 -4.64 4.47
C ASP A 492 13.34 -4.43 5.77
N HIS A 493 12.00 -4.37 5.65
CA HIS A 493 11.13 -4.06 6.77
C HIS A 493 10.90 -5.28 7.68
N GLY A 494 11.19 -5.07 8.98
CA GLY A 494 10.81 -5.99 10.04
C GLY A 494 9.41 -5.68 10.58
N ARG A 495 8.96 -6.51 11.53
CA ARG A 495 7.68 -6.34 12.24
C ARG A 495 7.82 -6.65 13.71
N ILE A 496 6.95 -6.04 14.54
CA ILE A 496 6.88 -6.26 15.99
C ILE A 496 5.48 -6.81 16.31
N GLU A 497 5.43 -7.99 16.90
CA GLU A 497 4.18 -8.68 17.21
C GLU A 497 3.96 -8.79 18.72
N ILE A 498 2.69 -8.72 19.16
CA ILE A 498 2.31 -8.93 20.55
C ILE A 498 2.22 -10.44 20.80
N ALA A 499 3.19 -11.00 21.51
CA ALA A 499 3.18 -12.39 21.95
C ALA A 499 2.25 -12.61 23.15
N ALA A 500 2.19 -11.66 24.09
CA ALA A 500 1.29 -11.69 25.24
C ALA A 500 0.95 -10.26 25.73
N ALA A 501 -0.23 -10.12 26.33
CA ALA A 501 -0.67 -8.87 26.93
C ALA A 501 -1.36 -9.12 28.28
N ALA A 502 -1.04 -8.30 29.28
CA ALA A 502 -1.71 -8.27 30.57
C ALA A 502 -2.15 -6.84 30.87
N ARG A 503 -3.43 -6.64 31.19
CA ARG A 503 -4.02 -5.31 31.42
C ARG A 503 -4.71 -5.21 32.76
N ALA A 504 -4.52 -4.06 33.40
CA ALA A 504 -5.22 -3.64 34.61
C ALA A 504 -5.81 -2.23 34.42
N ALA A 505 -6.41 -1.65 35.42
CA ALA A 505 -7.10 -0.35 35.34
C ALA A 505 -6.16 0.82 34.96
N ASP A 506 -4.90 0.76 35.35
CA ASP A 506 -3.88 1.80 35.19
C ASP A 506 -2.51 1.26 34.77
N HIS A 507 -2.45 -0.03 34.44
CA HIS A 507 -1.22 -0.71 34.05
C HIS A 507 -1.47 -1.70 32.91
N THR A 508 -0.58 -1.68 31.91
CA THR A 508 -0.56 -2.66 30.82
C THR A 508 0.87 -3.14 30.59
N ALA A 509 1.04 -4.43 30.40
CA ALA A 509 2.30 -5.05 30.02
C ALA A 509 2.13 -5.86 28.75
N LEU A 510 3.03 -5.66 27.80
CA LEU A 510 3.11 -6.38 26.54
C LEU A 510 4.43 -7.15 26.50
N ASP A 511 4.37 -8.42 26.09
CA ASP A 511 5.54 -9.17 25.62
C ASP A 511 5.50 -9.12 24.10
N LEU A 512 6.59 -8.67 23.48
CA LEU A 512 6.69 -8.40 22.06
C LEU A 512 7.87 -9.15 21.44
N ASP A 513 7.65 -9.71 20.25
CA ASP A 513 8.67 -10.34 19.44
C ASP A 513 8.99 -9.48 18.22
N TRP A 514 10.28 -9.24 17.96
CA TRP A 514 10.79 -8.44 16.85
C TRP A 514 11.35 -9.35 15.78
N PHE A 515 10.64 -9.47 14.65
CA PHE A 515 11.03 -10.31 13.53
C PHE A 515 11.70 -9.47 12.44
N GLY A 516 12.88 -9.86 12.02
CA GLY A 516 13.59 -9.27 10.89
C GLY A 516 12.84 -9.43 9.56
N SER A 517 13.33 -8.77 8.53
CA SER A 517 12.77 -8.84 7.17
C SER A 517 12.81 -10.24 6.56
N ASP A 518 13.69 -11.10 7.04
CA ASP A 518 13.83 -12.52 6.69
C ASP A 518 12.95 -13.45 7.57
N GLY A 519 12.20 -12.89 8.52
CA GLY A 519 11.37 -13.63 9.47
C GLY A 519 12.11 -14.18 10.69
N SER A 520 13.41 -13.93 10.85
CA SER A 520 14.18 -14.33 12.02
C SER A 520 13.80 -13.51 13.26
N LEU A 521 13.73 -14.15 14.44
CA LEU A 521 13.50 -13.46 15.71
C LEU A 521 14.81 -12.82 16.17
N LEU A 522 14.87 -11.49 16.21
CA LEU A 522 16.06 -10.70 16.55
C LEU A 522 16.07 -10.25 18.00
N LEU A 523 14.95 -9.69 18.47
CA LEU A 523 14.80 -9.15 19.82
C LEU A 523 13.50 -9.64 20.45
N GLN A 524 13.48 -9.73 21.77
CA GLN A 524 12.29 -9.79 22.59
C GLN A 524 12.16 -8.54 23.44
N GLU A 525 10.95 -8.00 23.58
CA GLU A 525 10.71 -6.79 24.32
C GLU A 525 9.62 -7.02 25.37
N ARG A 526 9.86 -6.52 26.60
CA ARG A 526 8.82 -6.28 27.60
C ARG A 526 8.52 -4.80 27.64
N ARG A 527 7.35 -4.40 27.14
CA ARG A 527 6.88 -3.00 27.20
C ARG A 527 5.79 -2.86 28.24
N THR A 528 5.97 -1.91 29.16
CA THR A 528 4.96 -1.62 30.19
C THR A 528 4.50 -0.19 30.09
N PHE A 529 3.21 0.01 30.36
CA PHE A 529 2.57 1.31 30.41
C PHE A 529 1.93 1.47 31.79
N GLU A 530 2.15 2.63 32.42
CA GLU A 530 1.52 2.98 33.71
C GLU A 530 0.88 4.37 33.57
N ARG A 531 -0.36 4.50 34.04
CA ARG A 531 -1.11 5.76 34.07
C ARG A 531 -1.20 6.28 35.48
N THR A 532 -0.88 7.56 35.67
CA THR A 532 -1.05 8.26 36.94
C THR A 532 -1.88 9.53 36.72
N ALA A 533 -3.08 9.58 37.29
CA ALA A 533 -3.86 10.81 37.33
C ALA A 533 -3.23 11.77 38.35
N LEU A 534 -2.91 13.00 37.94
CA LEU A 534 -2.24 13.98 38.80
C LEU A 534 -3.18 15.10 39.23
N THR A 535 -3.89 15.70 38.26
CA THR A 535 -4.87 16.76 38.48
C THR A 535 -6.08 16.53 37.57
N VAL A 536 -7.09 17.39 37.68
CA VAL A 536 -8.24 17.36 36.75
C VAL A 536 -7.84 17.71 35.29
N ARG A 537 -6.67 18.34 35.10
CA ARG A 537 -6.17 18.80 33.80
C ARG A 537 -4.92 18.07 33.29
N THR A 538 -4.34 17.19 34.13
CA THR A 538 -3.05 16.56 33.82
C THR A 538 -3.01 15.12 34.30
N TRP A 539 -2.56 14.23 33.44
CA TRP A 539 -2.20 12.85 33.77
C TRP A 539 -0.80 12.53 33.21
N ARG A 540 -0.17 11.49 33.76
CA ARG A 540 1.14 11.01 33.32
C ARG A 540 1.06 9.60 32.78
N LEU A 541 1.74 9.39 31.68
CA LEU A 541 1.99 8.08 31.05
C LEU A 541 3.47 7.73 31.21
N ASP A 542 3.75 6.66 31.93
CA ASP A 542 5.09 6.08 32.04
C ASP A 542 5.19 4.90 31.09
N ILE A 543 6.21 4.90 30.22
CA ILE A 543 6.47 3.86 29.22
C ILE A 543 7.86 3.29 29.49
N ARG A 544 7.93 2.01 29.82
CA ARG A 544 9.19 1.31 30.02
C ARG A 544 9.35 0.21 28.99
N THR A 545 10.44 0.27 28.24
CA THR A 545 10.87 -0.70 27.25
C THR A 545 12.09 -1.45 27.75
N ARG A 546 12.03 -2.78 27.77
CA ARG A 546 13.15 -3.66 28.07
C ARG A 546 13.35 -4.59 26.91
N LEU A 547 14.39 -4.32 26.12
CA LEU A 547 14.81 -5.14 24.96
C LEU A 547 15.78 -6.22 25.43
N THR A 548 15.63 -7.44 24.96
CA THR A 548 16.58 -8.55 25.14
C THR A 548 16.98 -9.05 23.77
N ALA A 549 18.27 -9.07 23.47
CA ALA A 549 18.81 -9.59 22.23
C ALA A 549 18.69 -11.13 22.19
N VAL A 550 18.05 -11.67 21.17
CA VAL A 550 17.96 -13.12 20.96
C VAL A 550 19.22 -13.62 20.24
N VAL A 551 19.75 -12.79 19.35
CA VAL A 551 21.03 -12.95 18.65
C VAL A 551 21.88 -11.71 18.92
N ASP A 552 23.16 -11.71 18.57
CA ASP A 552 23.94 -10.49 18.59
C ASP A 552 23.26 -9.43 17.74
N ALA A 553 22.98 -8.25 18.32
CA ALA A 553 22.15 -7.24 17.69
C ALA A 553 22.84 -5.87 17.68
N SER A 554 22.90 -5.26 16.49
CA SER A 554 23.32 -3.87 16.28
C SER A 554 22.06 -3.01 16.10
N LEU A 555 21.83 -2.07 17.01
CA LEU A 555 20.67 -1.17 17.01
C LEU A 555 21.10 0.17 16.42
N GLY A 556 20.63 0.50 15.23
CA GLY A 556 21.08 1.64 14.45
C GLY A 556 19.99 2.67 14.12
N SER A 557 20.46 3.79 13.59
CA SER A 557 19.64 4.88 13.05
C SER A 557 20.24 5.40 11.74
N PRO A 558 19.57 6.25 10.98
CA PRO A 558 20.21 6.95 9.85
C PRO A 558 21.41 7.78 10.30
N GLY A 559 21.38 8.36 11.51
CA GLY A 559 22.51 9.11 12.08
C GLY A 559 23.73 8.24 12.27
N SER A 560 23.59 7.06 12.90
CA SER A 560 24.69 6.09 13.07
C SER A 560 25.24 5.55 11.74
N HIS A 561 24.43 5.63 10.67
CA HIS A 561 24.82 5.30 9.29
C HIS A 561 25.34 6.51 8.49
N GLY A 562 25.49 7.68 9.14
CA GLY A 562 26.16 8.84 8.55
C GLY A 562 25.23 9.89 7.94
N ALA A 563 23.93 9.92 8.32
CA ALA A 563 23.01 11.02 8.02
C ALA A 563 23.00 12.03 9.20
N PRO A 564 23.68 13.16 9.15
CA PRO A 564 23.80 14.07 10.27
C PRO A 564 22.43 14.59 10.75
N GLY A 565 22.20 14.62 12.08
CA GLY A 565 20.95 15.09 12.68
C GLY A 565 19.73 14.20 12.43
N SER A 566 19.95 12.97 11.94
CA SER A 566 18.88 11.97 11.68
C SER A 566 18.99 10.77 12.61
N GLY A 567 19.37 10.99 13.86
CA GLY A 567 19.54 9.96 14.88
C GLY A 567 18.23 9.42 15.47
N TYR A 568 17.10 9.52 14.76
CA TYR A 568 15.81 9.04 15.25
C TYR A 568 15.77 7.50 15.38
N GLY A 569 15.00 7.03 16.32
CA GLY A 569 14.88 5.63 16.70
C GLY A 569 14.96 5.46 18.20
N GLY A 570 14.10 4.64 18.76
CA GLY A 570 13.84 4.51 20.17
C GLY A 570 12.40 4.95 20.50
N PHE A 571 12.20 5.66 21.60
CA PHE A 571 10.90 6.26 21.91
C PHE A 571 10.56 7.35 20.89
N PHE A 572 9.32 7.33 20.39
CA PHE A 572 8.83 8.29 19.40
C PHE A 572 7.37 8.65 19.66
N TRP A 573 7.04 9.93 19.45
CA TRP A 573 5.72 10.49 19.55
C TRP A 573 5.45 11.38 18.34
N ARG A 574 4.55 10.94 17.48
CA ARG A 574 4.04 11.74 16.38
C ARG A 574 2.88 12.60 16.91
N LEU A 575 3.02 13.92 16.82
CA LEU A 575 1.95 14.85 17.14
C LEU A 575 1.11 15.18 15.91
N PRO A 576 -0.17 15.56 16.06
CA PRO A 576 -0.96 16.16 14.99
C PRO A 576 -0.43 17.56 14.66
N ALA A 577 -0.79 18.05 13.48
CA ALA A 577 -0.54 19.45 13.11
C ALA A 577 -1.19 20.37 14.16
N ASN A 578 -0.47 21.37 14.60
CA ASN A 578 -0.96 22.32 15.61
C ASN A 578 -0.43 23.73 15.32
N ALA A 579 -1.19 24.75 15.72
CA ALA A 579 -0.80 26.13 15.54
C ALA A 579 0.20 26.59 16.59
N SER A 580 1.17 27.41 16.17
CA SER A 580 2.15 28.06 17.04
C SER A 580 2.87 27.10 18.00
N PRO A 581 3.45 25.97 17.52
CA PRO A 581 4.14 25.03 18.39
C PRO A 581 5.34 25.73 19.07
N ARG A 582 5.43 25.58 20.39
CA ARG A 582 6.59 26.00 21.17
C ARG A 582 7.24 24.77 21.76
N VAL A 583 8.54 24.59 21.47
CA VAL A 583 9.35 23.51 21.99
C VAL A 583 10.48 24.10 22.83
N PHE A 584 10.63 23.63 24.05
CA PHE A 584 11.69 24.08 24.96
C PHE A 584 12.05 22.99 25.99
N SER A 585 13.21 23.11 26.57
CA SER A 585 13.71 22.22 27.61
C SER A 585 14.13 23.04 28.86
N SER A 586 14.66 22.37 29.85
CA SER A 586 15.21 23.05 31.02
C SER A 586 16.37 24.02 30.69
N THR A 587 17.00 23.87 29.51
CA THR A 587 18.23 24.59 29.16
C THR A 587 18.23 25.26 27.80
N ALA A 588 17.22 24.98 26.95
CA ALA A 588 17.17 25.42 25.56
C ALA A 588 15.73 25.74 25.12
N ASP A 589 15.57 26.68 24.19
CA ASP A 589 14.27 27.08 23.59
C ASP A 589 14.35 27.03 22.06
N GLY A 590 13.33 26.48 21.44
CA GLY A 590 13.21 26.30 20.00
C GLY A 590 13.80 25.00 19.45
N GLU A 591 13.29 24.56 18.29
CA GLU A 591 13.65 23.28 17.66
C GLU A 591 15.18 23.10 17.50
N SER A 592 15.85 24.07 16.92
CA SER A 592 17.30 23.97 16.60
C SER A 592 18.19 23.85 17.83
N ALA A 593 17.79 24.42 18.97
CA ALA A 593 18.57 24.36 20.20
C ALA A 593 18.27 23.08 21.02
N VAL A 594 17.05 22.55 20.90
CA VAL A 594 16.61 21.35 21.62
C VAL A 594 16.96 20.07 20.87
N HIS A 595 16.90 20.09 19.55
CA HIS A 595 17.23 18.92 18.70
C HIS A 595 18.68 18.49 18.88
N GLY A 596 18.92 17.22 19.24
CA GLY A 596 20.23 16.66 19.55
C GLY A 596 20.75 17.00 20.96
N SER A 597 20.02 17.81 21.75
CA SER A 597 20.39 18.10 23.12
C SER A 597 20.02 16.96 24.09
N VAL A 598 20.76 16.86 25.19
CA VAL A 598 20.43 15.98 26.31
C VAL A 598 19.96 16.86 27.46
N SER A 599 18.69 16.75 27.83
CA SER A 599 18.12 17.48 28.97
C SER A 599 17.17 16.57 29.75
N PRO A 600 16.95 16.86 31.07
CA PRO A 600 16.12 16.02 31.93
C PRO A 600 14.64 15.98 31.51
N TRP A 601 14.20 16.99 30.79
CA TRP A 601 12.86 17.06 30.19
C TRP A 601 12.84 17.98 28.97
N LEU A 602 11.83 17.78 28.14
CA LEU A 602 11.46 18.60 27.01
C LEU A 602 9.96 18.83 27.04
N ALA A 603 9.50 20.05 26.75
CA ALA A 603 8.09 20.39 26.65
C ALA A 603 7.72 20.77 25.21
N TRP A 604 6.54 20.34 24.79
CA TRP A 604 5.85 20.76 23.59
C TRP A 604 4.51 21.37 23.97
N ALA A 605 4.30 22.63 23.65
CA ALA A 605 3.05 23.35 23.90
C ALA A 605 2.52 23.96 22.60
N GLY A 606 1.19 23.91 22.39
CA GLY A 606 0.57 24.47 21.18
C GLY A 606 -0.95 24.41 21.18
N GLU A 607 -1.54 25.01 20.15
CA GLU A 607 -2.98 24.99 19.89
C GLU A 607 -3.31 23.82 18.97
N PHE A 608 -4.03 22.83 19.49
CA PHE A 608 -4.54 21.68 18.75
C PHE A 608 -6.00 21.90 18.36
N ASP A 609 -6.58 21.05 17.51
CA ASP A 609 -7.94 21.23 16.96
C ASP A 609 -9.03 21.40 18.05
N ALA A 610 -8.91 20.69 19.17
CA ALA A 610 -9.88 20.76 20.28
C ALA A 610 -9.47 21.70 21.43
N GLY A 611 -8.35 22.39 21.32
CA GLY A 611 -7.87 23.38 22.30
C GLY A 611 -6.38 23.27 22.61
N PRO A 612 -5.87 24.18 23.47
CA PRO A 612 -4.46 24.20 23.82
C PRO A 612 -4.07 23.00 24.69
N ALA A 613 -2.89 22.46 24.44
CA ALA A 613 -2.33 21.37 25.24
C ALA A 613 -0.81 21.52 25.43
N THR A 614 -0.30 20.92 26.51
CA THR A 614 1.13 20.81 26.79
C THR A 614 1.49 19.35 27.06
N LEU A 615 2.52 18.86 26.36
CA LEU A 615 3.16 17.58 26.64
C LEU A 615 4.55 17.84 27.22
N VAL A 616 4.89 17.14 28.28
CA VAL A 616 6.24 17.19 28.89
C VAL A 616 6.82 15.79 28.85
N PHE A 617 7.90 15.64 28.09
CA PHE A 617 8.63 14.38 27.94
C PHE A 617 9.84 14.38 28.87
N ALA A 618 10.06 13.30 29.61
CA ALA A 618 11.21 13.16 30.49
C ALA A 618 11.76 11.73 30.49
N ALA A 619 13.05 11.60 30.72
CA ALA A 619 13.75 10.34 30.92
C ALA A 619 14.66 10.43 32.17
N PRO A 620 14.98 9.28 32.84
CA PRO A 620 15.97 9.23 33.89
C PRO A 620 17.35 9.69 33.40
N ARG A 621 18.08 10.43 34.23
CA ARG A 621 19.41 10.99 33.83
C ARG A 621 20.41 9.93 33.40
N GLU A 622 20.38 8.78 34.05
CA GLU A 622 21.26 7.64 33.79
C GLU A 622 21.01 6.93 32.43
N SER A 623 19.86 7.20 31.81
CA SER A 623 19.44 6.61 30.52
C SER A 623 18.84 7.66 29.57
N ALA A 624 19.28 8.92 29.71
CA ALA A 624 18.80 10.01 28.88
C ALA A 624 19.52 9.99 27.52
N ASP A 625 18.78 9.66 26.49
CA ASP A 625 19.21 9.76 25.09
C ASP A 625 18.98 11.19 24.55
N PRO A 626 19.67 11.63 23.48
CA PRO A 626 19.41 12.92 22.84
C PRO A 626 17.97 13.07 22.36
N TRP A 627 17.43 14.29 22.50
CA TRP A 627 16.08 14.58 22.01
C TRP A 627 16.05 14.76 20.50
N PHE A 628 15.22 13.98 19.82
CA PHE A 628 14.85 14.22 18.44
C PHE A 628 13.60 15.10 18.40
N VAL A 629 13.66 16.24 17.71
CA VAL A 629 12.54 17.19 17.62
C VAL A 629 12.38 17.69 16.21
N ARG A 630 11.13 17.77 15.74
CA ARG A 630 10.74 18.43 14.50
C ARG A 630 9.44 19.20 14.71
N CYS A 631 9.46 20.50 14.45
CA CYS A 631 8.28 21.35 14.39
C CYS A 631 7.89 21.66 12.95
N GLY A 632 8.88 21.92 12.10
CA GLY A 632 8.72 22.16 10.67
C GLY A 632 8.70 20.86 9.86
N GLY A 633 7.83 20.79 8.84
CA GLY A 633 7.67 19.62 7.97
C GLY A 633 6.77 18.54 8.57
N TYR A 634 7.03 18.09 9.78
CA TYR A 634 6.16 17.19 10.54
C TYR A 634 6.40 17.36 12.06
N PRO A 635 5.34 17.39 12.88
CA PRO A 635 5.48 17.57 14.32
C PRO A 635 5.83 16.23 14.99
N ALA A 636 7.00 16.17 15.66
CA ALA A 636 7.42 14.94 16.33
C ALA A 636 8.43 15.20 17.46
N VAL A 637 8.38 14.34 18.48
CA VAL A 637 9.34 14.25 19.57
C VAL A 637 9.80 12.81 19.71
N GLY A 638 11.11 12.60 19.95
CA GLY A 638 11.68 11.28 20.22
C GLY A 638 12.85 11.36 21.20
N SER A 639 13.12 10.24 21.87
CA SER A 639 14.33 9.99 22.64
C SER A 639 15.17 9.01 21.83
N ALA A 640 16.26 9.50 21.25
CA ALA A 640 17.02 8.85 20.16
C ALA A 640 18.10 7.91 20.71
N LEU A 641 17.83 6.61 20.70
CA LEU A 641 18.70 5.58 21.27
C LEU A 641 20.08 5.51 20.60
N ALA A 642 20.11 5.67 19.28
CA ALA A 642 21.34 5.53 18.47
C ALA A 642 21.58 6.82 17.66
N TRP A 643 21.93 7.92 18.34
CA TRP A 643 21.98 9.25 17.73
C TRP A 643 22.99 9.34 16.56
N ASP A 644 24.24 8.96 16.77
CA ASP A 644 25.33 8.97 15.79
C ASP A 644 26.19 7.69 15.83
N GLU A 645 25.98 6.83 16.81
CA GLU A 645 26.61 5.52 16.93
C GLU A 645 25.54 4.43 17.17
N SER A 646 25.77 3.23 16.66
CA SER A 646 24.91 2.07 16.92
C SER A 646 25.12 1.56 18.35
N VAL A 647 24.08 0.98 18.94
CA VAL A 647 24.16 0.30 20.25
C VAL A 647 24.25 -1.20 20.00
N GLU A 648 25.36 -1.79 20.45
CA GLU A 648 25.61 -3.22 20.29
C GLU A 648 25.13 -3.99 21.52
N LEU A 649 24.39 -5.08 21.28
CA LEU A 649 23.93 -6.01 22.33
C LEU A 649 24.35 -7.44 21.97
N ALA A 650 25.07 -8.09 22.86
CA ALA A 650 25.31 -9.53 22.72
C ALA A 650 24.04 -10.35 22.95
N ALA A 651 23.98 -11.54 22.39
CA ALA A 651 22.86 -12.46 22.61
C ALA A 651 22.63 -12.69 24.11
N GLY A 652 21.38 -12.50 24.57
CA GLY A 652 20.97 -12.54 25.97
C GLY A 652 21.16 -11.23 26.74
N GLU A 653 21.84 -10.24 26.18
CA GLU A 653 22.01 -8.93 26.81
C GLU A 653 20.70 -8.13 26.77
N THR A 654 20.53 -7.26 27.77
CA THR A 654 19.28 -6.50 27.94
C THR A 654 19.55 -5.01 28.04
N LEU A 655 18.80 -4.23 27.26
CA LEU A 655 18.74 -2.77 27.32
C LEU A 655 17.39 -2.31 27.87
N THR A 656 17.40 -1.33 28.79
CA THR A 656 16.17 -0.76 29.33
C THR A 656 16.14 0.74 29.10
N ARG A 657 14.97 1.26 28.67
CA ARG A 657 14.65 2.69 28.58
C ARG A 657 13.32 2.97 29.25
N THR A 658 13.20 4.12 29.87
CA THR A 658 11.97 4.61 30.49
C THR A 658 11.72 6.05 30.02
N ASN A 659 10.52 6.31 29.54
CA ASN A 659 10.08 7.64 29.15
C ASN A 659 8.76 7.97 29.89
N SER A 660 8.68 9.13 30.50
CA SER A 660 7.48 9.64 31.14
C SER A 660 6.93 10.80 30.33
N VAL A 661 5.62 10.83 30.12
CA VAL A 661 4.95 11.91 29.37
C VAL A 661 3.81 12.45 30.24
N TRP A 662 3.90 13.72 30.64
CA TRP A 662 2.79 14.46 31.24
C TRP A 662 1.94 15.05 30.13
N ILE A 663 0.67 14.80 30.19
CA ILE A 663 -0.31 15.18 29.15
C ILE A 663 -1.31 16.12 29.83
N SER A 664 -1.29 17.39 29.44
CA SER A 664 -2.03 18.44 30.14
C SER A 664 -2.89 19.29 29.20
N ASP A 665 -4.08 19.60 29.64
CA ASP A 665 -4.88 20.67 29.05
C ASP A 665 -4.23 22.03 29.33
N GLY A 666 -4.26 22.91 28.33
CA GLY A 666 -3.76 24.26 28.41
C GLY A 666 -2.25 24.38 28.18
N LEU A 667 -1.80 25.62 28.15
CA LEU A 667 -0.39 25.97 28.02
C LEU A 667 0.23 26.14 29.40
N LEU A 668 1.17 25.25 29.75
CA LEU A 668 1.91 25.30 30.99
C LEU A 668 3.14 26.22 30.88
N ASP A 669 3.44 26.98 31.91
CA ASP A 669 4.66 27.76 32.00
C ASP A 669 5.87 26.89 32.48
N PRO A 670 7.13 27.34 32.27
CA PRO A 670 8.31 26.57 32.67
C PRO A 670 8.38 26.21 34.16
N ARG A 671 7.77 26.99 35.08
CA ARG A 671 7.76 26.69 36.51
C ARG A 671 6.77 25.60 36.83
N GLU A 672 5.57 25.67 36.27
CA GLU A 672 4.57 24.60 36.39
C GLU A 672 5.13 23.25 35.89
N ILE A 673 5.89 23.27 34.78
CA ILE A 673 6.55 22.09 34.25
C ILE A 673 7.62 21.53 35.19
N GLU A 674 8.49 22.39 35.74
CA GLU A 674 9.55 21.98 36.68
C GLU A 674 8.94 21.36 37.96
N ASP A 675 7.86 21.94 38.47
CA ASP A 675 7.14 21.44 39.64
C ASP A 675 6.52 20.05 39.34
N LEU A 676 5.89 19.85 38.16
CA LEU A 676 5.34 18.57 37.75
C LEU A 676 6.41 17.47 37.60
N VAL A 677 7.54 17.80 36.98
CA VAL A 677 8.64 16.83 36.74
C VAL A 677 9.31 16.48 38.09
N THR A 678 9.47 17.45 39.00
CA THR A 678 10.08 17.23 40.31
C THR A 678 9.19 16.34 41.19
N ALA A 679 7.90 16.65 41.30
CA ALA A 679 6.94 15.82 42.01
C ALA A 679 6.87 14.39 41.49
N GLY A 680 6.91 14.21 40.15
CA GLY A 680 6.90 12.89 39.51
C GLY A 680 8.14 12.04 39.78
N ARG A 681 9.29 12.68 40.07
CA ARG A 681 10.54 11.98 40.43
C ARG A 681 10.51 11.47 41.88
N ASP A 682 9.95 12.23 42.79
CA ASP A 682 9.81 11.83 44.20
C ASP A 682 8.88 10.63 44.35
N ASP A 683 7.79 10.56 43.60
CA ASP A 683 6.90 9.40 43.54
C ASP A 683 7.59 8.12 43.04
N ALA A 684 8.46 8.23 42.07
CA ALA A 684 9.21 7.08 41.50
C ALA A 684 10.26 6.55 42.51
N LEU A 685 10.83 7.41 43.36
CA LEU A 685 11.75 7.04 44.44
C LEU A 685 11.03 6.31 45.59
N VAL A 686 9.84 6.79 45.96
CA VAL A 686 9.03 6.18 47.02
C VAL A 686 8.55 4.77 46.62
N ARG A 687 8.18 4.57 45.38
CA ARG A 687 7.77 3.24 44.88
C ARG A 687 8.92 2.23 44.77
N LYS A 688 10.16 2.68 44.49
CA LYS A 688 11.35 1.78 44.50
C LYS A 688 11.71 1.26 45.89
N THR A 689 11.33 1.97 46.95
CA THR A 689 11.59 1.59 48.34
C THR A 689 10.47 0.74 48.96
N SER A 690 9.31 0.63 48.34
CA SER A 690 8.13 -0.09 48.83
C SER A 690 7.85 -1.44 48.17
N CYS A 691 8.70 -1.91 47.23
CA CYS A 691 8.59 -3.25 46.66
C CYS A 691 9.64 -4.17 47.33
N PRO A 692 9.23 -5.24 48.08
CA PRO A 692 10.15 -6.20 48.70
C PRO A 692 10.92 -7.06 47.71
#